data_2c0739299ae805d8a5b44ae693a36d31
#
_entry.id   2c0739299ae805d8a5b44ae693a36d31
#
_cell.length_a   1.000
_cell.length_b   1.000
_cell.length_c   1.000
_cell.angle_alpha   90.00
_cell.angle_beta   90.00
_cell.angle_gamma   90.00
#
_symmetry.space_group_name_H-M   'P 1'
#
loop_
_entity.id
_entity.type
_entity.pdbx_description
1 polymer ?
#
loop_
_entity_poly.entity_id
_entity_poly.type
_entity_poly.pdbx_seq_one_letter_code
_entity_poly.pdbx_strand_id
1 'polypeptide(L)'
;MKQNINKMTFNRMSRHYKHTVWTFILALTMSSLSTNAVAQKVKQDNTYRIGKLKNGLTYYIKHNSKEPRLASFYLAQRVGSILEEPRQRGLAHFLEHMAFNGTEHFRGDSLSLGIVPWCERIGVKFGTNLNAYTSVDQTVYNVSSVPLKREGIIDSTLLILHDWSHSLLLTDKEIDKERGVIHEEWRTRRAGMAIQRMMENVLPTIYQGTKYADCLPIGSMDIVDHFPYQALRDYYQKWYRPDLQAVIVVGDVDVDKIEHKIKKLFGSIPMPKHAAERIYYPVSDNKEMIIALEKDTEQPIMLANLYMKYDATPDEEKNLLSYQRDSYISKLINYMLNIRLQDMQQQATPPFLSASVRDGNFFVSRTKGAFSLSFGCKQEDVRGSFNAAIGAVEQVKQKGFTADELERAKAVQMKVAQRHFKEKNDRGNRLYVSYALRNFLENEPLLSAETNLEYIKQFDSSVTLEEVNKATSDLISDSNQVLIVYAPDKKDFVLPSKEELKQYVISAQKQQYDNYKTEAVATVLMANKPAAGKIVKEESYGKFGVTKLTLSNGIEVYVKPTTFNKDQINIKLWGEGGTSLYSDEDAPNFSFITSTITDAGVGNISGSAIRKMLASKIVKVKPIITNETQGVDGSAAVKDAETMFQLAHLYFTAPRKDSIVFAGTINKMRSFLKNREANPQVIYNDSLTKFVYGDSPRIHSTKLSTLDKVSFNRIYEIYNDRFKDATGFKMTVIGNIDMDKLRPLLCQYIATLPAKGRIEKHADTFPKVRNVNETHVFKQKMNTPSALVNIIYTFQEPVTAKQDLAIDIFKRVLTIAYTVSVREEQGGTYGVSVKAELDKDSNPSAFMKISFRTDPNKYDTLLPIIYKQIEDIAKKGPAIESIKKAKEYLKKSYHQAT
;
A
#
# COMPACT_ATOMS: atom_id res chain seq x y z
N MET A 1 56.63 -73.20 4.21
CA MET A 1 56.65 -71.74 4.41
C MET A 1 56.10 -70.92 3.29
N LYS A 2 55.31 -71.53 2.39
CA LYS A 2 54.67 -70.82 1.23
C LYS A 2 53.14 -70.90 1.24
N GLN A 3 52.48 -71.40 2.27
CA GLN A 3 51.02 -71.44 2.33
C GLN A 3 50.36 -70.43 3.31
N ASN A 4 51.14 -69.67 4.10
CA ASN A 4 50.58 -68.72 5.08
C ASN A 4 50.63 -67.26 4.63
N ILE A 5 51.24 -66.91 3.49
CA ILE A 5 51.34 -65.53 3.01
C ILE A 5 50.10 -65.15 2.17
N ASN A 6 49.48 -66.14 1.48
CA ASN A 6 48.33 -65.90 0.63
C ASN A 6 46.97 -65.71 1.39
N LYS A 7 46.87 -66.18 2.65
CA LYS A 7 45.63 -66.01 3.42
C LYS A 7 45.51 -64.60 4.10
N MET A 8 46.67 -63.97 4.39
CA MET A 8 46.66 -62.64 5.01
C MET A 8 46.39 -61.49 3.98
N THR A 9 46.82 -61.65 2.74
CA THR A 9 46.61 -60.67 1.66
C THR A 9 45.16 -60.71 1.15
N PHE A 10 44.51 -61.84 1.10
CA PHE A 10 43.11 -61.94 0.66
C PHE A 10 42.11 -61.37 1.73
N ASN A 11 42.40 -61.51 2.97
CA ASN A 11 41.52 -60.93 4.03
C ASN A 11 41.66 -59.39 4.18
N ARG A 12 42.78 -58.77 3.81
CA ARG A 12 42.96 -57.33 3.79
C ARG A 12 42.25 -56.66 2.59
N MET A 13 42.30 -57.30 1.41
CA MET A 13 41.57 -56.81 0.22
C MET A 13 40.07 -56.92 0.36
N SER A 14 39.51 -57.93 1.06
CA SER A 14 38.05 -58.09 1.23
C SER A 14 37.48 -57.08 2.23
N ARG A 15 38.24 -56.58 3.21
CA ARG A 15 37.80 -55.54 4.16
C ARG A 15 37.77 -54.15 3.52
N HIS A 16 38.75 -53.81 2.70
CA HIS A 16 38.74 -52.53 1.99
C HIS A 16 37.64 -52.44 0.94
N TYR A 17 37.36 -53.52 0.22
CA TYR A 17 36.28 -53.55 -0.76
C TYR A 17 34.87 -53.43 -0.10
N LYS A 18 34.68 -54.04 1.07
CA LYS A 18 33.41 -53.90 1.82
C LYS A 18 33.19 -52.50 2.37
N HIS A 19 34.20 -51.80 2.85
CA HIS A 19 34.07 -50.42 3.33
C HIS A 19 33.87 -49.45 2.18
N THR A 20 34.53 -49.65 1.02
CA THR A 20 34.33 -48.76 -0.14
C THR A 20 32.98 -48.94 -0.76
N VAL A 21 32.44 -50.16 -0.84
CA VAL A 21 31.06 -50.40 -1.32
C VAL A 21 30.00 -49.87 -0.38
N TRP A 22 30.19 -49.98 0.96
CA TRP A 22 29.26 -49.37 1.94
C TRP A 22 29.32 -47.85 1.94
N THR A 23 30.48 -47.23 1.75
CA THR A 23 30.64 -45.78 1.63
C THR A 23 29.99 -45.25 0.32
N PHE A 24 30.13 -46.00 -0.77
CA PHE A 24 29.46 -45.68 -2.04
C PHE A 24 27.94 -45.86 -1.97
N ILE A 25 27.44 -46.92 -1.31
CA ILE A 25 26.00 -47.15 -1.11
C ILE A 25 25.44 -46.09 -0.15
N LEU A 26 26.14 -45.68 0.92
CA LEU A 26 25.72 -44.60 1.81
C LEU A 26 25.75 -43.24 1.10
N ALA A 27 26.74 -42.97 0.26
CA ALA A 27 26.81 -41.75 -0.55
C ALA A 27 25.73 -41.70 -1.64
N LEU A 28 25.39 -42.84 -2.28
CA LEU A 28 24.28 -42.93 -3.23
C LEU A 28 22.91 -42.82 -2.54
N THR A 29 22.74 -43.35 -1.35
CA THR A 29 21.47 -43.19 -0.56
C THR A 29 21.32 -41.78 0.01
N MET A 30 22.42 -41.12 0.43
CA MET A 30 22.36 -39.70 0.80
C MET A 30 22.13 -38.77 -0.39
N SER A 31 22.71 -39.05 -1.56
CA SER A 31 22.43 -38.26 -2.76
C SER A 31 21.02 -38.50 -3.30
N SER A 32 20.45 -39.71 -3.15
CA SER A 32 19.04 -39.95 -3.56
C SER A 32 18.01 -39.41 -2.57
N LEU A 33 18.36 -39.22 -1.32
CA LEU A 33 17.53 -38.56 -0.32
C LEU A 33 17.55 -37.02 -0.48
N SER A 34 18.68 -36.45 -0.91
CA SER A 34 18.77 -35.01 -1.18
C SER A 34 18.10 -34.60 -2.48
N THR A 35 18.10 -35.45 -3.53
CA THR A 35 17.43 -35.14 -4.80
C THR A 35 15.90 -35.27 -4.73
N ASN A 36 15.33 -36.10 -3.85
CA ASN A 36 13.89 -36.20 -3.68
C ASN A 36 13.28 -35.05 -2.84
N ALA A 37 14.06 -34.36 -2.01
CA ALA A 37 13.57 -33.20 -1.25
C ALA A 37 13.47 -31.94 -2.13
N VAL A 38 14.29 -31.83 -3.17
CA VAL A 38 14.36 -30.65 -4.06
C VAL A 38 13.20 -30.58 -5.08
N ALA A 39 12.51 -31.69 -5.34
CA ALA A 39 11.47 -31.77 -6.36
C ALA A 39 10.03 -31.77 -5.83
N GLN A 40 9.82 -31.52 -4.53
CA GLN A 40 8.48 -31.53 -3.97
C GLN A 40 7.68 -30.32 -4.46
N LYS A 41 6.61 -30.57 -5.25
CA LYS A 41 5.66 -29.54 -5.67
C LYS A 41 4.75 -29.12 -4.53
N VAL A 42 4.40 -27.83 -4.49
CA VAL A 42 3.46 -27.31 -3.53
C VAL A 42 2.02 -27.75 -3.82
N LYS A 43 1.22 -27.89 -2.76
CA LYS A 43 -0.22 -28.20 -2.88
C LYS A 43 -0.95 -26.93 -3.34
N GLN A 44 -1.59 -26.99 -4.49
CA GLN A 44 -2.42 -25.88 -4.99
C GLN A 44 -3.76 -25.80 -4.25
N ASP A 45 -4.34 -24.59 -4.19
CA ASP A 45 -5.68 -24.35 -3.62
C ASP A 45 -6.75 -24.95 -4.56
N ASN A 46 -7.33 -26.09 -4.16
CA ASN A 46 -8.37 -26.80 -4.90
C ASN A 46 -9.77 -26.15 -4.83
N THR A 47 -9.92 -25.06 -4.10
CA THR A 47 -11.18 -24.30 -4.04
C THR A 47 -11.38 -23.39 -5.25
N TYR A 48 -10.36 -23.23 -6.08
CA TYR A 48 -10.49 -22.64 -7.41
C TYR A 48 -10.79 -23.70 -8.47
N ARG A 49 -11.76 -23.43 -9.30
CA ARG A 49 -11.93 -24.12 -10.59
C ARG A 49 -11.02 -23.44 -11.59
N ILE A 50 -9.94 -24.12 -12.00
CA ILE A 50 -8.97 -23.63 -12.98
C ILE A 50 -9.06 -24.50 -14.22
N GLY A 51 -9.06 -23.89 -15.40
CA GLY A 51 -9.05 -24.63 -16.66
C GLY A 51 -8.45 -23.82 -17.79
N LYS A 52 -8.16 -24.51 -18.89
CA LYS A 52 -7.64 -23.92 -20.13
C LYS A 52 -8.50 -24.35 -21.30
N LEU A 53 -8.96 -23.41 -22.11
CA LEU A 53 -9.75 -23.65 -23.30
C LEU A 53 -8.86 -24.17 -24.44
N LYS A 54 -9.47 -24.74 -25.48
CA LYS A 54 -8.75 -25.26 -26.66
C LYS A 54 -7.96 -24.18 -27.40
N ASN A 55 -8.42 -22.93 -27.38
CA ASN A 55 -7.72 -21.79 -27.95
C ASN A 55 -6.64 -21.19 -27.03
N GLY A 56 -6.38 -21.77 -25.87
CA GLY A 56 -5.32 -21.39 -24.96
C GLY A 56 -5.73 -20.48 -23.83
N LEU A 57 -6.94 -19.88 -23.84
CA LEU A 57 -7.42 -19.00 -22.76
C LEU A 57 -7.53 -19.78 -21.44
N THR A 58 -6.99 -19.20 -20.38
CA THR A 58 -7.07 -19.74 -19.02
C THR A 58 -8.27 -19.14 -18.27
N TYR A 59 -8.88 -19.87 -17.36
CA TYR A 59 -9.89 -19.30 -16.48
C TYR A 59 -9.71 -19.75 -15.03
N TYR A 60 -10.10 -18.86 -14.12
CA TYR A 60 -10.13 -19.08 -12.67
C TYR A 60 -11.53 -18.72 -12.16
N ILE A 61 -12.17 -19.64 -11.47
CA ILE A 61 -13.48 -19.38 -10.86
C ILE A 61 -13.43 -19.80 -9.40
N LYS A 62 -13.88 -18.92 -8.50
CA LYS A 62 -13.97 -19.24 -7.07
C LYS A 62 -15.27 -18.73 -6.49
N HIS A 63 -16.04 -19.64 -5.86
CA HIS A 63 -17.15 -19.25 -5.01
C HIS A 63 -16.67 -18.59 -3.73
N ASN A 64 -17.22 -17.43 -3.38
CA ASN A 64 -16.99 -16.73 -2.13
C ASN A 64 -18.27 -16.02 -1.67
N SER A 65 -18.88 -16.53 -0.60
CA SER A 65 -20.14 -16.03 -0.03
C SER A 65 -19.95 -14.86 0.96
N LYS A 66 -18.71 -14.42 1.22
CA LYS A 66 -18.45 -13.31 2.18
C LYS A 66 -19.08 -11.99 1.73
N GLU A 67 -19.14 -11.74 0.45
CA GLU A 67 -19.84 -10.62 -0.16
C GLU A 67 -21.10 -11.13 -0.88
N PRO A 68 -22.23 -11.30 -0.17
CA PRO A 68 -23.40 -11.97 -0.71
C PRO A 68 -23.97 -11.21 -1.91
N ARG A 69 -24.35 -11.94 -2.93
CA ARG A 69 -24.88 -11.42 -4.21
C ARG A 69 -23.98 -10.42 -4.92
N LEU A 70 -22.66 -10.51 -4.68
CA LEU A 70 -21.65 -9.73 -5.39
C LEU A 70 -20.60 -10.64 -6.02
N ALA A 71 -20.09 -10.26 -7.20
CA ALA A 71 -18.94 -10.92 -7.82
C ALA A 71 -18.02 -9.91 -8.51
N SER A 72 -16.79 -10.33 -8.71
CA SER A 72 -15.75 -9.58 -9.40
C SER A 72 -15.27 -10.34 -10.61
N PHE A 73 -15.16 -9.67 -11.76
CA PHE A 73 -14.83 -10.21 -13.08
C PHE A 73 -13.59 -9.49 -13.59
N TYR A 74 -12.57 -10.25 -14.00
CA TYR A 74 -11.30 -9.73 -14.46
C TYR A 74 -10.88 -10.42 -15.76
N LEU A 75 -10.30 -9.63 -16.67
CA LEU A 75 -9.52 -10.11 -17.80
C LEU A 75 -8.06 -9.72 -17.56
N ALA A 76 -7.21 -10.70 -17.34
CA ALA A 76 -5.77 -10.52 -17.16
C ALA A 76 -5.03 -10.92 -18.45
N GLN A 77 -4.01 -10.14 -18.82
CA GLN A 77 -3.24 -10.38 -20.02
C GLN A 77 -1.74 -10.30 -19.72
N ARG A 78 -0.96 -11.24 -20.24
CA ARG A 78 0.50 -11.21 -20.25
C ARG A 78 1.05 -10.32 -21.37
N VAL A 79 0.43 -9.16 -21.54
CA VAL A 79 0.67 -8.18 -22.61
C VAL A 79 0.85 -6.82 -21.97
N GLY A 80 1.96 -6.15 -22.22
CA GLY A 80 2.27 -4.84 -21.70
C GLY A 80 3.25 -4.09 -22.58
N SER A 81 3.74 -2.94 -22.13
CA SER A 81 4.56 -2.03 -22.94
C SER A 81 5.91 -2.59 -23.40
N ILE A 82 6.43 -3.63 -22.76
CA ILE A 82 7.66 -4.32 -23.20
C ILE A 82 7.53 -4.95 -24.60
N LEU A 83 6.31 -5.21 -25.07
CA LEU A 83 6.02 -5.81 -26.36
C LEU A 83 5.89 -4.78 -27.49
N GLU A 84 5.92 -3.50 -27.17
CA GLU A 84 5.84 -2.42 -28.14
C GLU A 84 7.08 -2.38 -29.05
N GLU A 85 6.85 -2.11 -30.32
CA GLU A 85 7.91 -1.73 -31.26
C GLU A 85 8.32 -0.26 -30.98
N PRO A 86 9.52 0.22 -31.43
CA PRO A 86 9.94 1.59 -31.17
C PRO A 86 8.91 2.65 -31.59
N ARG A 87 8.18 2.42 -32.70
CA ARG A 87 7.12 3.30 -33.21
C ARG A 87 5.76 3.16 -32.46
N GLN A 88 5.68 2.24 -31.51
CA GLN A 88 4.46 1.93 -30.75
C GLN A 88 4.56 2.34 -29.27
N ARG A 89 5.62 3.07 -28.86
CA ARG A 89 5.85 3.41 -27.45
C ARG A 89 4.71 4.23 -26.86
N GLY A 90 3.99 3.61 -25.91
CA GLY A 90 2.80 4.15 -25.26
C GLY A 90 1.48 3.53 -25.75
N LEU A 91 1.51 2.70 -26.81
CA LEU A 91 0.30 2.14 -27.39
C LEU A 91 -0.35 1.01 -26.57
N ALA A 92 0.43 0.31 -25.73
CA ALA A 92 -0.14 -0.65 -24.79
C ALA A 92 -1.07 0.02 -23.76
N HIS A 93 -0.67 1.15 -23.24
CA HIS A 93 -1.45 1.98 -22.32
C HIS A 93 -2.59 2.70 -23.06
N PHE A 94 -2.32 3.22 -24.25
CA PHE A 94 -3.34 3.81 -25.09
C PHE A 94 -4.48 2.84 -25.40
N LEU A 95 -4.14 1.59 -25.71
CA LEU A 95 -5.11 0.53 -25.97
C LEU A 95 -5.96 0.20 -24.73
N GLU A 96 -5.38 0.28 -23.53
CA GLU A 96 -6.12 0.15 -22.28
C GLU A 96 -7.25 1.18 -22.19
N HIS A 97 -6.98 2.44 -22.50
CA HIS A 97 -7.97 3.50 -22.53
C HIS A 97 -9.06 3.25 -23.58
N MET A 98 -8.65 2.84 -24.77
CA MET A 98 -9.56 2.55 -25.87
C MET A 98 -10.55 1.42 -25.55
N ALA A 99 -10.23 0.54 -24.60
CA ALA A 99 -11.15 -0.51 -24.15
C ALA A 99 -12.47 0.03 -23.53
N PHE A 100 -12.52 1.31 -23.15
CA PHE A 100 -13.70 1.97 -22.61
C PHE A 100 -14.45 2.80 -23.65
N ASN A 101 -13.87 3.00 -24.86
CA ASN A 101 -14.33 3.94 -25.88
C ASN A 101 -15.09 3.26 -27.04
N GLY A 102 -15.61 2.08 -26.83
CA GLY A 102 -16.46 1.37 -27.77
C GLY A 102 -15.97 -0.01 -28.15
N THR A 103 -16.87 -0.96 -28.05
CA THR A 103 -16.67 -2.35 -28.44
C THR A 103 -17.79 -2.83 -29.35
N GLU A 104 -17.70 -4.02 -29.90
CA GLU A 104 -18.70 -4.56 -30.83
C GLU A 104 -20.12 -4.54 -30.23
N HIS A 105 -20.29 -4.95 -28.98
CA HIS A 105 -21.61 -5.02 -28.32
C HIS A 105 -21.93 -3.80 -27.46
N PHE A 106 -20.93 -3.03 -27.05
CA PHE A 106 -21.09 -1.80 -26.23
C PHE A 106 -20.47 -0.61 -26.96
N ARG A 107 -21.15 -0.15 -28.00
CA ARG A 107 -20.61 0.85 -28.93
C ARG A 107 -20.58 2.27 -28.37
N GLY A 108 -21.50 2.63 -27.47
CA GLY A 108 -21.63 3.99 -26.94
C GLY A 108 -22.26 4.98 -27.94
N ASP A 109 -23.01 4.49 -28.93
CA ASP A 109 -23.66 5.24 -29.97
C ASP A 109 -25.20 5.05 -29.92
N SER A 110 -25.89 5.38 -31.03
CA SER A 110 -27.36 5.20 -31.17
C SER A 110 -27.79 3.73 -31.19
N LEU A 111 -26.88 2.79 -31.42
CA LEU A 111 -27.16 1.36 -31.54
C LEU A 111 -27.08 0.63 -30.19
N SER A 112 -26.13 0.99 -29.34
CA SER A 112 -25.97 0.35 -28.04
C SER A 112 -25.32 1.28 -27.03
N LEU A 113 -25.62 1.01 -25.74
CA LEU A 113 -25.03 1.71 -24.61
C LEU A 113 -23.53 1.33 -24.48
N GLY A 114 -22.66 2.30 -24.20
CA GLY A 114 -21.27 2.05 -23.93
C GLY A 114 -21.05 1.32 -22.59
N ILE A 115 -19.86 0.74 -22.40
CA ILE A 115 -19.50 -0.02 -21.19
C ILE A 115 -19.66 0.80 -19.92
N VAL A 116 -19.15 2.04 -19.89
CA VAL A 116 -19.19 2.90 -18.71
C VAL A 116 -20.64 3.21 -18.29
N PRO A 117 -21.50 3.74 -19.18
CA PRO A 117 -22.91 3.99 -18.84
C PRO A 117 -23.66 2.71 -18.42
N TRP A 118 -23.37 1.56 -19.05
CA TRP A 118 -23.98 0.29 -18.68
C TRP A 118 -23.61 -0.13 -17.26
N CYS A 119 -22.32 -0.08 -16.93
CA CYS A 119 -21.81 -0.41 -15.59
C CYS A 119 -22.40 0.51 -14.51
N GLU A 120 -22.48 1.81 -14.78
CA GLU A 120 -23.06 2.76 -13.83
C GLU A 120 -24.56 2.51 -13.55
N ARG A 121 -25.33 2.06 -14.54
CA ARG A 121 -26.75 1.69 -14.34
C ARG A 121 -26.96 0.54 -13.37
N ILE A 122 -25.97 -0.35 -13.22
CA ILE A 122 -26.02 -1.44 -12.25
C ILE A 122 -25.31 -1.12 -10.94
N GLY A 123 -24.86 0.13 -10.75
CA GLY A 123 -24.15 0.58 -9.53
C GLY A 123 -22.66 0.24 -9.50
N VAL A 124 -22.06 -0.05 -10.66
CA VAL A 124 -20.59 -0.22 -10.80
C VAL A 124 -19.97 1.11 -11.23
N LYS A 125 -19.12 1.68 -10.40
CA LYS A 125 -18.50 3.00 -10.60
C LYS A 125 -17.24 2.93 -11.44
N PHE A 126 -17.17 3.78 -12.49
CA PHE A 126 -15.95 4.00 -13.26
C PHE A 126 -14.80 4.58 -12.39
N GLY A 127 -13.58 4.14 -12.65
CA GLY A 127 -12.37 4.50 -11.89
C GLY A 127 -12.26 3.86 -10.50
N THR A 128 -13.27 3.07 -10.07
CA THR A 128 -13.24 2.37 -8.77
C THR A 128 -13.55 0.88 -8.91
N ASN A 129 -14.72 0.55 -9.47
CA ASN A 129 -15.16 -0.84 -9.68
C ASN A 129 -14.98 -1.30 -11.12
N LEU A 130 -15.14 -0.38 -12.08
CA LEU A 130 -14.79 -0.52 -13.48
C LEU A 130 -13.46 0.20 -13.67
N ASN A 131 -12.39 -0.53 -13.95
CA ASN A 131 -11.05 0.01 -14.08
C ASN A 131 -10.14 -0.90 -14.91
N ALA A 132 -8.96 -0.39 -15.26
CA ALA A 132 -7.89 -1.16 -15.85
C ALA A 132 -6.52 -0.62 -15.40
N TYR A 133 -5.47 -1.34 -15.68
CA TYR A 133 -4.10 -0.85 -15.58
C TYR A 133 -3.18 -1.59 -16.54
N THR A 134 -2.19 -0.86 -17.06
CA THR A 134 -1.11 -1.38 -17.88
C THR A 134 0.22 -1.22 -17.16
N SER A 135 1.01 -2.27 -17.17
CA SER A 135 2.41 -2.25 -16.72
C SER A 135 3.35 -2.70 -17.84
N VAL A 136 4.62 -2.87 -17.51
CA VAL A 136 5.63 -3.30 -18.47
C VAL A 136 5.27 -4.65 -19.08
N ASP A 137 4.82 -5.62 -18.28
CA ASP A 137 4.61 -7.01 -18.70
C ASP A 137 3.15 -7.45 -18.79
N GLN A 138 2.21 -6.63 -18.37
CA GLN A 138 0.82 -7.05 -18.21
C GLN A 138 -0.19 -5.91 -18.34
N THR A 139 -1.41 -6.25 -18.77
CA THR A 139 -2.59 -5.38 -18.73
C THR A 139 -3.73 -6.14 -18.08
N VAL A 140 -4.46 -5.49 -17.17
CA VAL A 140 -5.58 -6.09 -16.45
C VAL A 140 -6.78 -5.18 -16.49
N TYR A 141 -7.92 -5.71 -16.89
CA TYR A 141 -9.22 -5.05 -16.90
C TYR A 141 -10.12 -5.65 -15.83
N ASN A 142 -10.97 -4.85 -15.19
CA ASN A 142 -11.89 -5.37 -14.20
C ASN A 142 -13.26 -4.70 -14.16
N VAL A 143 -14.25 -5.50 -13.83
CA VAL A 143 -15.57 -5.11 -13.37
C VAL A 143 -15.79 -5.76 -12.00
N SER A 144 -15.57 -5.02 -10.93
CA SER A 144 -15.56 -5.55 -9.56
C SER A 144 -16.80 -5.15 -8.76
N SER A 145 -17.13 -5.96 -7.75
CA SER A 145 -18.32 -5.78 -6.90
C SER A 145 -19.61 -5.62 -7.72
N VAL A 146 -19.78 -6.46 -8.72
CA VAL A 146 -20.97 -6.48 -9.59
C VAL A 146 -22.14 -7.04 -8.81
N PRO A 147 -23.29 -6.33 -8.71
CA PRO A 147 -24.47 -6.83 -8.00
C PRO A 147 -25.20 -7.89 -8.81
N LEU A 148 -25.30 -9.11 -8.30
CA LEU A 148 -25.91 -10.27 -8.94
C LEU A 148 -27.44 -10.28 -8.75
N LYS A 149 -28.11 -9.20 -9.14
CA LYS A 149 -29.57 -9.04 -8.96
C LYS A 149 -30.39 -9.95 -9.90
N ARG A 150 -29.84 -10.28 -11.05
CA ARG A 150 -30.42 -11.10 -12.11
C ARG A 150 -29.32 -11.72 -12.95
N GLU A 151 -29.58 -12.88 -13.55
CA GLU A 151 -28.61 -13.66 -14.33
C GLU A 151 -28.05 -12.89 -15.55
N GLY A 152 -28.85 -12.11 -16.24
CA GLY A 152 -28.41 -11.30 -17.38
C GLY A 152 -27.33 -10.27 -17.07
N ILE A 153 -27.10 -9.91 -15.79
CA ILE A 153 -25.97 -9.06 -15.40
C ILE A 153 -24.66 -9.83 -15.56
N ILE A 154 -24.63 -11.10 -15.18
CA ILE A 154 -23.46 -11.98 -15.34
C ILE A 154 -23.11 -12.11 -16.82
N ASP A 155 -24.11 -12.39 -17.67
CA ASP A 155 -23.92 -12.56 -19.11
C ASP A 155 -23.36 -11.30 -19.75
N SER A 156 -23.94 -10.14 -19.44
CA SER A 156 -23.44 -8.86 -19.95
C SER A 156 -22.05 -8.53 -19.44
N THR A 157 -21.72 -8.86 -18.16
CA THR A 157 -20.38 -8.61 -17.62
C THR A 157 -19.35 -9.52 -18.26
N LEU A 158 -19.66 -10.80 -18.49
CA LEU A 158 -18.78 -11.70 -19.24
C LEU A 158 -18.61 -11.25 -20.70
N LEU A 159 -19.66 -10.71 -21.32
CA LEU A 159 -19.61 -10.14 -22.67
C LEU A 159 -18.69 -8.92 -22.73
N ILE A 160 -18.66 -8.06 -21.70
CA ILE A 160 -17.68 -6.98 -21.60
C ILE A 160 -16.25 -7.53 -21.60
N LEU A 161 -15.96 -8.57 -20.79
CA LEU A 161 -14.63 -9.19 -20.80
C LEU A 161 -14.27 -9.81 -22.14
N HIS A 162 -15.25 -10.41 -22.81
CA HIS A 162 -15.09 -10.96 -24.17
C HIS A 162 -14.72 -9.87 -25.17
N ASP A 163 -15.45 -8.75 -25.14
CA ASP A 163 -15.20 -7.63 -26.03
C ASP A 163 -13.82 -7.00 -25.79
N TRP A 164 -13.41 -6.85 -24.56
CA TRP A 164 -12.04 -6.43 -24.22
C TRP A 164 -10.99 -7.39 -24.75
N SER A 165 -11.28 -8.69 -24.73
CA SER A 165 -10.38 -9.73 -25.20
C SER A 165 -10.14 -9.67 -26.72
N HIS A 166 -11.18 -9.36 -27.53
CA HIS A 166 -11.10 -9.58 -28.99
C HIS A 166 -11.95 -8.61 -29.85
N SER A 167 -12.80 -7.78 -29.29
CA SER A 167 -13.81 -7.03 -30.07
C SER A 167 -13.81 -5.51 -29.83
N LEU A 168 -12.62 -4.88 -29.67
CA LEU A 168 -12.48 -3.43 -29.60
C LEU A 168 -12.66 -2.81 -30.99
N LEU A 169 -13.39 -1.68 -31.06
CA LEU A 169 -13.66 -1.01 -32.36
C LEU A 169 -12.49 -0.17 -32.87
N LEU A 170 -11.74 0.48 -31.99
CA LEU A 170 -10.57 1.31 -32.29
C LEU A 170 -10.81 2.28 -33.47
N THR A 171 -11.93 3.06 -33.40
CA THR A 171 -12.26 4.03 -34.44
C THR A 171 -11.30 5.21 -34.41
N ASP A 172 -10.97 5.80 -35.57
CA ASP A 172 -10.07 6.92 -35.71
C ASP A 172 -10.51 8.11 -34.85
N LYS A 173 -11.82 8.41 -34.84
CA LYS A 173 -12.42 9.49 -34.05
C LYS A 173 -12.16 9.34 -32.55
N GLU A 174 -12.36 8.14 -31.99
CA GLU A 174 -12.14 7.92 -30.57
C GLU A 174 -10.64 7.88 -30.21
N ILE A 175 -9.78 7.41 -31.13
CA ILE A 175 -8.31 7.49 -30.98
C ILE A 175 -7.87 8.95 -30.87
N ASP A 176 -8.30 9.83 -31.79
CA ASP A 176 -7.91 11.24 -31.77
C ASP A 176 -8.38 11.96 -30.50
N LYS A 177 -9.58 11.62 -30.03
CA LYS A 177 -10.14 12.15 -28.79
C LYS A 177 -9.32 11.73 -27.57
N GLU A 178 -8.85 10.48 -27.52
CA GLU A 178 -8.12 9.92 -26.38
C GLU A 178 -6.68 10.44 -26.26
N ARG A 179 -6.04 10.90 -27.36
CA ARG A 179 -4.69 11.51 -27.34
C ARG A 179 -4.57 12.60 -26.27
N GLY A 180 -5.55 13.52 -26.22
CA GLY A 180 -5.59 14.59 -25.24
C GLY A 180 -5.70 14.09 -23.79
N VAL A 181 -6.49 13.03 -23.55
CA VAL A 181 -6.66 12.44 -22.21
C VAL A 181 -5.35 11.81 -21.72
N ILE A 182 -4.66 11.04 -22.58
CA ILE A 182 -3.35 10.44 -22.27
C ILE A 182 -2.30 11.53 -22.01
N HIS A 183 -2.31 12.59 -22.81
CA HIS A 183 -1.38 13.72 -22.61
C HIS A 183 -1.59 14.42 -21.26
N GLU A 184 -2.85 14.63 -20.85
CA GLU A 184 -3.16 15.21 -19.53
C GLU A 184 -2.83 14.23 -18.38
N GLU A 185 -2.93 12.92 -18.59
CA GLU A 185 -2.45 11.93 -17.63
C GLU A 185 -0.94 11.99 -17.47
N TRP A 186 -0.18 12.02 -18.57
CA TRP A 186 1.28 12.21 -18.56
C TRP A 186 1.66 13.46 -17.77
N ARG A 187 0.98 14.59 -18.02
CA ARG A 187 1.17 15.84 -17.29
C ARG A 187 0.90 15.67 -15.81
N THR A 188 -0.22 15.03 -15.47
CA THR A 188 -0.66 14.82 -14.07
C THR A 188 0.33 13.96 -13.29
N ARG A 189 0.90 12.94 -13.92
CA ARG A 189 1.88 12.05 -13.30
C ARG A 189 3.27 12.69 -13.11
N ARG A 190 3.60 13.73 -13.83
CA ARG A 190 4.92 14.39 -13.83
C ARG A 190 4.94 15.72 -13.07
N ALA A 191 3.85 16.49 -13.11
CA ALA A 191 3.78 17.80 -12.48
C ALA A 191 3.88 17.73 -10.96
N GLY A 192 4.95 18.30 -10.38
CA GLY A 192 5.26 18.22 -8.95
C GLY A 192 5.75 16.85 -8.49
N MET A 193 6.16 15.96 -9.40
CA MET A 193 6.57 14.58 -9.13
C MET A 193 7.99 14.34 -9.63
N ALA A 194 8.98 14.99 -8.98
CA ALA A 194 10.40 14.91 -9.34
C ALA A 194 10.90 13.46 -9.45
N ILE A 195 10.56 12.61 -8.48
CA ILE A 195 10.95 11.18 -8.47
C ILE A 195 10.48 10.45 -9.73
N GLN A 196 9.25 10.73 -10.21
CA GLN A 196 8.74 10.11 -11.43
C GLN A 196 9.60 10.48 -12.65
N ARG A 197 9.92 11.76 -12.81
CA ARG A 197 10.76 12.23 -13.93
C ARG A 197 12.16 11.63 -13.89
N MET A 198 12.80 11.65 -12.71
CA MET A 198 14.14 11.08 -12.53
C MET A 198 14.14 9.55 -12.72
N MET A 199 13.08 8.87 -12.26
CA MET A 199 12.91 7.44 -12.44
C MET A 199 12.83 7.06 -13.93
N GLU A 200 12.15 7.85 -14.74
CA GLU A 200 12.10 7.67 -16.21
C GLU A 200 13.49 7.88 -16.84
N ASN A 201 14.24 8.88 -16.38
CA ASN A 201 15.55 9.24 -16.93
C ASN A 201 16.65 8.22 -16.61
N VAL A 202 16.56 7.47 -15.49
CA VAL A 202 17.61 6.49 -15.13
C VAL A 202 17.51 5.19 -15.92
N LEU A 203 16.34 4.85 -16.49
CA LEU A 203 16.13 3.58 -17.18
C LEU A 203 17.14 3.28 -18.29
N PRO A 204 17.47 4.20 -19.22
CA PRO A 204 18.46 3.95 -20.24
C PRO A 204 19.86 3.60 -19.70
N THR A 205 20.19 4.15 -18.51
CA THR A 205 21.47 3.86 -17.85
C THR A 205 21.46 2.49 -17.17
N ILE A 206 20.44 2.18 -16.37
CA ILE A 206 20.42 0.96 -15.57
C ILE A 206 20.07 -0.29 -16.38
N TYR A 207 19.43 -0.10 -17.53
CA TYR A 207 19.01 -1.17 -18.45
C TYR A 207 19.71 -1.09 -19.82
N GLN A 208 20.89 -0.44 -19.87
CA GLN A 208 21.63 -0.27 -21.13
C GLN A 208 21.72 -1.58 -21.92
N GLY A 209 21.38 -1.52 -23.21
CA GLY A 209 21.42 -2.66 -24.12
C GLY A 209 20.29 -3.68 -23.94
N THR A 210 19.30 -3.39 -23.10
CA THR A 210 18.12 -4.25 -22.92
C THR A 210 16.82 -3.55 -23.37
N LYS A 211 15.77 -4.33 -23.59
CA LYS A 211 14.45 -3.79 -23.95
C LYS A 211 13.83 -2.93 -22.81
N TYR A 212 14.26 -3.14 -21.57
CA TYR A 212 13.75 -2.37 -20.42
C TYR A 212 14.23 -0.91 -20.37
N ALA A 213 15.26 -0.56 -21.14
CA ALA A 213 15.78 0.81 -21.22
C ALA A 213 14.72 1.85 -21.67
N ASP A 214 13.68 1.39 -22.37
CA ASP A 214 12.70 2.25 -23.00
C ASP A 214 11.32 1.56 -23.12
N CYS A 215 10.75 1.16 -21.99
CA CYS A 215 9.54 0.33 -21.94
C CYS A 215 8.44 0.82 -21.01
N LEU A 216 8.51 2.06 -20.49
CA LEU A 216 7.45 2.54 -19.59
C LEU A 216 6.11 2.69 -20.31
N PRO A 217 5.00 2.28 -19.67
CA PRO A 217 3.68 2.26 -20.31
C PRO A 217 3.19 3.61 -20.82
N ILE A 218 3.55 4.70 -20.14
CA ILE A 218 3.16 6.05 -20.58
C ILE A 218 3.76 6.43 -21.94
N GLY A 219 4.87 5.80 -22.32
CA GLY A 219 5.52 5.91 -23.62
C GLY A 219 6.09 7.28 -23.94
N SER A 220 6.12 7.61 -25.22
CA SER A 220 6.56 8.89 -25.77
C SER A 220 5.38 9.72 -26.21
N MET A 221 5.26 10.95 -25.70
CA MET A 221 4.16 11.84 -26.11
C MET A 221 4.23 12.22 -27.59
N ASP A 222 5.42 12.32 -28.17
CA ASP A 222 5.56 12.52 -29.62
C ASP A 222 4.91 11.38 -30.42
N ILE A 223 5.07 10.15 -29.99
CA ILE A 223 4.41 9.00 -30.60
C ILE A 223 2.92 9.02 -30.30
N VAL A 224 2.51 9.22 -29.05
CA VAL A 224 1.10 9.26 -28.64
C VAL A 224 0.30 10.30 -29.42
N ASP A 225 0.90 11.46 -29.65
CA ASP A 225 0.26 12.55 -30.38
C ASP A 225 0.15 12.29 -31.91
N HIS A 226 1.06 11.50 -32.51
CA HIS A 226 1.19 11.42 -33.96
C HIS A 226 1.16 10.01 -34.58
N PHE A 227 1.02 8.93 -33.77
CA PHE A 227 1.03 7.57 -34.33
C PHE A 227 -0.11 7.38 -35.37
N PRO A 228 0.15 6.66 -36.46
CA PRO A 228 -0.90 6.28 -37.41
C PRO A 228 -1.87 5.26 -36.78
N TYR A 229 -3.15 5.41 -36.97
CA TYR A 229 -4.19 4.54 -36.36
C TYR A 229 -3.91 3.04 -36.53
N GLN A 230 -3.34 2.66 -37.66
CA GLN A 230 -3.00 1.27 -37.94
C GLN A 230 -1.96 0.71 -36.96
N ALA A 231 -1.05 1.52 -36.44
CA ALA A 231 -0.05 1.05 -35.49
C ALA A 231 -0.67 0.53 -34.17
N LEU A 232 -1.77 1.13 -33.72
CA LEU A 232 -2.55 0.68 -32.56
C LEU A 232 -3.30 -0.62 -32.88
N ARG A 233 -3.92 -0.68 -34.06
CA ARG A 233 -4.65 -1.88 -34.52
C ARG A 233 -3.69 -3.05 -34.71
N ASP A 234 -2.47 -2.82 -35.25
CA ASP A 234 -1.41 -3.83 -35.40
C ASP A 234 -0.99 -4.41 -34.04
N TYR A 235 -0.81 -3.54 -33.03
CA TYR A 235 -0.48 -3.95 -31.67
C TYR A 235 -1.61 -4.82 -31.07
N TYR A 236 -2.85 -4.39 -31.20
CA TYR A 236 -4.02 -5.11 -30.72
C TYR A 236 -4.13 -6.49 -31.38
N GLN A 237 -4.11 -6.57 -32.70
CA GLN A 237 -4.24 -7.82 -33.45
C GLN A 237 -3.09 -8.81 -33.17
N LYS A 238 -1.88 -8.30 -32.92
CA LYS A 238 -0.70 -9.12 -32.63
C LYS A 238 -0.75 -9.74 -31.25
N TRP A 239 -1.20 -8.99 -30.24
CA TRP A 239 -0.99 -9.34 -28.84
C TRP A 239 -2.25 -9.71 -28.05
N TYR A 240 -3.46 -9.21 -28.44
CA TYR A 240 -4.70 -9.53 -27.74
C TYR A 240 -5.26 -10.85 -28.24
N ARG A 241 -4.79 -11.94 -27.67
CA ARG A 241 -5.09 -13.30 -28.10
C ARG A 241 -5.26 -14.26 -26.92
N PRO A 242 -6.06 -15.33 -27.07
CA PRO A 242 -6.48 -16.19 -25.94
C PRO A 242 -5.36 -16.83 -25.15
N ASP A 243 -4.25 -17.25 -25.78
CA ASP A 243 -3.13 -17.92 -25.10
C ASP A 243 -2.36 -17.04 -24.10
N LEU A 244 -2.51 -15.71 -24.21
CA LEU A 244 -1.93 -14.72 -23.31
C LEU A 244 -2.93 -14.19 -22.28
N GLN A 245 -4.17 -14.70 -22.25
CA GLN A 245 -5.29 -14.16 -21.47
C GLN A 245 -5.81 -15.14 -20.43
N ALA A 246 -6.32 -14.57 -19.33
CA ALA A 246 -7.11 -15.30 -18.34
C ALA A 246 -8.36 -14.54 -17.93
N VAL A 247 -9.48 -15.25 -17.83
CA VAL A 247 -10.72 -14.78 -17.22
C VAL A 247 -10.77 -15.23 -15.76
N ILE A 248 -10.94 -14.28 -14.84
CA ILE A 248 -11.00 -14.56 -13.40
C ILE A 248 -12.36 -14.11 -12.88
N VAL A 249 -13.10 -15.01 -12.22
CA VAL A 249 -14.41 -14.72 -11.61
C VAL A 249 -14.37 -15.20 -10.15
N VAL A 250 -14.59 -14.25 -9.23
CA VAL A 250 -14.63 -14.54 -7.79
C VAL A 250 -15.87 -13.87 -7.18
N GLY A 251 -16.67 -14.62 -6.44
CA GLY A 251 -17.83 -14.06 -5.75
C GLY A 251 -18.91 -15.09 -5.40
N ASP A 252 -20.10 -14.60 -5.08
CA ASP A 252 -21.25 -15.42 -4.74
C ASP A 252 -21.92 -15.99 -6.02
N VAL A 253 -21.17 -16.86 -6.71
CA VAL A 253 -21.53 -17.43 -8.02
C VAL A 253 -21.59 -18.96 -8.00
N ASP A 254 -22.40 -19.51 -8.88
CA ASP A 254 -22.38 -20.92 -9.22
C ASP A 254 -21.21 -21.22 -10.17
N VAL A 255 -20.24 -21.98 -9.69
CA VAL A 255 -18.99 -22.26 -10.39
C VAL A 255 -19.21 -22.97 -11.73
N ASP A 256 -20.10 -23.95 -11.76
CA ASP A 256 -20.36 -24.76 -12.97
C ASP A 256 -21.09 -23.96 -14.03
N LYS A 257 -22.04 -23.11 -13.63
CA LYS A 257 -22.72 -22.18 -14.57
C LYS A 257 -21.74 -21.16 -15.16
N ILE A 258 -20.88 -20.57 -14.34
CA ILE A 258 -19.86 -19.62 -14.83
C ILE A 258 -18.89 -20.31 -15.78
N GLU A 259 -18.41 -21.51 -15.44
CA GLU A 259 -17.51 -22.29 -16.32
C GLU A 259 -18.16 -22.56 -17.67
N HIS A 260 -19.44 -23.00 -17.68
CA HIS A 260 -20.19 -23.21 -18.92
C HIS A 260 -20.30 -21.95 -19.78
N LYS A 261 -20.63 -20.80 -19.15
CA LYS A 261 -20.71 -19.49 -19.85
C LYS A 261 -19.35 -19.07 -20.42
N ILE A 262 -18.27 -19.22 -19.67
CA ILE A 262 -16.89 -18.92 -20.15
C ILE A 262 -16.55 -19.82 -21.36
N LYS A 263 -16.75 -21.14 -21.25
CA LYS A 263 -16.47 -22.07 -22.34
C LYS A 263 -17.23 -21.72 -23.62
N LYS A 264 -18.52 -21.37 -23.48
CA LYS A 264 -19.39 -20.99 -24.61
C LYS A 264 -18.95 -19.68 -25.27
N LEU A 265 -18.68 -18.65 -24.46
CA LEU A 265 -18.41 -17.30 -24.97
C LEU A 265 -16.96 -17.15 -25.49
N PHE A 266 -15.98 -17.55 -24.69
CA PHE A 266 -14.56 -17.34 -25.01
C PHE A 266 -13.97 -18.46 -25.89
N GLY A 267 -14.61 -19.64 -25.95
CA GLY A 267 -14.13 -20.76 -26.77
C GLY A 267 -14.22 -20.48 -28.27
N SER A 268 -15.01 -19.52 -28.71
CA SER A 268 -15.15 -19.10 -30.10
C SER A 268 -14.07 -18.14 -30.57
N ILE A 269 -13.31 -17.52 -29.65
CA ILE A 269 -12.27 -16.54 -30.02
C ILE A 269 -11.15 -17.27 -30.80
N PRO A 270 -10.83 -16.81 -32.03
CA PRO A 270 -9.85 -17.47 -32.86
C PRO A 270 -8.43 -17.27 -32.32
N MET A 271 -7.60 -18.28 -32.50
CA MET A 271 -6.17 -18.18 -32.26
C MET A 271 -5.42 -17.99 -33.60
N PRO A 272 -4.52 -16.97 -33.70
CA PRO A 272 -3.76 -16.75 -34.92
C PRO A 272 -2.89 -17.97 -35.27
N LYS A 273 -2.86 -18.37 -36.54
CA LYS A 273 -2.08 -19.53 -37.01
C LYS A 273 -0.56 -19.35 -36.81
N HIS A 274 -0.08 -18.11 -36.94
CA HIS A 274 1.34 -17.74 -36.79
C HIS A 274 1.44 -16.66 -35.66
N ALA A 275 1.09 -17.06 -34.44
CA ALA A 275 1.13 -16.19 -33.29
C ALA A 275 2.60 -15.80 -32.99
N ALA A 276 2.85 -14.51 -32.79
CA ALA A 276 4.17 -14.03 -32.38
C ALA A 276 4.53 -14.59 -30.99
N GLU A 277 5.79 -14.97 -30.81
CA GLU A 277 6.27 -15.46 -29.51
C GLU A 277 6.24 -14.36 -28.45
N ARG A 278 5.76 -14.68 -27.23
CA ARG A 278 5.83 -13.79 -26.06
C ARG A 278 7.20 -13.94 -25.40
N ILE A 279 8.13 -13.05 -25.76
CA ILE A 279 9.50 -13.07 -25.25
C ILE A 279 9.55 -12.38 -23.88
N TYR A 280 10.18 -13.01 -22.89
CA TYR A 280 10.60 -12.40 -21.63
C TYR A 280 12.06 -11.94 -21.78
N TYR A 281 12.26 -10.64 -21.95
CA TYR A 281 13.57 -10.07 -22.25
C TYR A 281 14.52 -10.20 -21.04
N PRO A 282 15.75 -10.67 -21.23
CA PRO A 282 16.73 -10.78 -20.15
C PRO A 282 17.30 -9.42 -19.76
N VAL A 283 17.78 -9.32 -18.52
CA VAL A 283 18.60 -8.22 -18.04
C VAL A 283 20.00 -8.74 -17.73
N SER A 284 21.00 -8.20 -18.40
CA SER A 284 22.40 -8.64 -18.27
C SER A 284 23.00 -8.28 -16.92
N ASP A 285 23.96 -9.08 -16.48
CA ASP A 285 24.84 -8.77 -15.37
C ASP A 285 25.85 -7.68 -15.76
N ASN A 286 26.33 -6.94 -14.77
CA ASN A 286 27.38 -5.96 -14.94
C ASN A 286 28.60 -6.33 -14.08
N LYS A 287 29.80 -6.20 -14.67
CA LYS A 287 31.06 -6.41 -13.96
C LYS A 287 31.40 -5.21 -13.07
N GLU A 288 31.24 -4.02 -13.62
CA GLU A 288 31.44 -2.75 -12.90
C GLU A 288 30.11 -2.23 -12.36
N MET A 289 30.16 -1.56 -11.22
CA MET A 289 28.96 -0.91 -10.65
C MET A 289 28.38 0.11 -11.63
N ILE A 290 27.11 -0.03 -11.96
CA ILE A 290 26.36 0.97 -12.74
C ILE A 290 25.91 2.07 -11.79
N ILE A 291 26.18 3.34 -12.14
CA ILE A 291 25.74 4.50 -11.35
C ILE A 291 24.85 5.39 -12.21
N ALA A 292 23.58 5.45 -11.84
CA ALA A 292 22.61 6.37 -12.40
C ALA A 292 22.36 7.51 -11.40
N LEU A 293 22.77 8.70 -11.77
CA LEU A 293 22.64 9.92 -10.96
C LEU A 293 21.78 10.92 -11.69
N GLU A 294 20.63 11.22 -11.15
CA GLU A 294 19.67 12.19 -11.66
C GLU A 294 19.39 13.28 -10.63
N LYS A 295 19.15 14.50 -11.10
CA LYS A 295 18.83 15.65 -10.27
C LYS A 295 17.64 16.42 -10.80
N ASP A 296 16.86 16.99 -9.88
CA ASP A 296 15.67 17.75 -10.21
C ASP A 296 15.49 18.91 -9.22
N THR A 297 15.11 20.08 -9.71
CA THR A 297 14.92 21.29 -8.88
C THR A 297 13.74 21.14 -7.90
N GLU A 298 12.79 20.26 -8.17
CA GLU A 298 11.63 19.99 -7.32
C GLU A 298 11.88 18.84 -6.32
N GLN A 299 13.07 18.21 -6.35
CA GLN A 299 13.45 17.16 -5.41
C GLN A 299 13.96 17.77 -4.09
N PRO A 300 13.29 17.46 -2.94
CA PRO A 300 13.67 18.09 -1.67
C PRO A 300 14.87 17.46 -0.97
N ILE A 301 15.11 16.15 -1.14
CA ILE A 301 16.15 15.38 -0.43
C ILE A 301 16.90 14.45 -1.39
N MET A 302 18.14 14.11 -1.06
CA MET A 302 18.88 13.09 -1.78
C MET A 302 18.41 11.69 -1.33
N LEU A 303 18.05 10.85 -2.30
CA LEU A 303 17.68 9.45 -2.11
C LEU A 303 18.68 8.57 -2.86
N ALA A 304 19.17 7.52 -2.21
CA ALA A 304 20.06 6.53 -2.82
C ALA A 304 19.44 5.14 -2.72
N ASN A 305 19.57 4.36 -3.80
CA ASN A 305 19.08 2.99 -3.89
C ASN A 305 20.22 2.11 -4.45
N LEU A 306 20.74 1.23 -3.61
CA LEU A 306 21.76 0.25 -4.01
C LEU A 306 21.06 -1.08 -4.27
N TYR A 307 21.16 -1.58 -5.48
CA TYR A 307 20.64 -2.88 -5.91
C TYR A 307 21.79 -3.87 -6.11
N MET A 308 21.65 -5.06 -5.60
CA MET A 308 22.53 -6.21 -5.76
C MET A 308 21.74 -7.24 -6.56
N LYS A 309 22.02 -7.32 -7.88
CA LYS A 309 21.21 -8.13 -8.82
C LYS A 309 21.57 -9.61 -8.74
N TYR A 310 20.55 -10.44 -8.93
CA TYR A 310 20.69 -11.89 -9.08
C TYR A 310 19.64 -12.40 -10.09
N ASP A 311 19.79 -13.64 -10.55
CA ASP A 311 18.84 -14.24 -11.49
C ASP A 311 17.51 -14.54 -10.80
N ALA A 312 16.40 -14.08 -11.37
CA ALA A 312 15.08 -14.43 -10.88
C ALA A 312 14.86 -15.94 -10.97
N THR A 313 14.17 -16.51 -9.98
CA THR A 313 13.80 -17.92 -10.01
C THR A 313 13.00 -18.25 -11.28
N PRO A 314 13.37 -19.26 -12.06
CA PRO A 314 12.62 -19.70 -13.23
C PRO A 314 11.15 -20.01 -12.89
N ASP A 315 10.24 -19.64 -13.80
CA ASP A 315 8.80 -19.78 -13.57
C ASP A 315 8.36 -21.23 -13.26
N GLU A 316 9.03 -22.23 -13.82
CA GLU A 316 8.80 -23.67 -13.57
C GLU A 316 9.22 -24.11 -12.17
N GLU A 317 10.15 -23.42 -11.52
CA GLU A 317 10.64 -23.74 -10.17
C GLU A 317 9.78 -23.09 -9.06
N LYS A 318 8.99 -22.06 -9.37
CA LYS A 318 8.15 -21.37 -8.38
C LYS A 318 7.10 -22.29 -7.73
N ASN A 319 6.73 -23.38 -8.39
CA ASN A 319 5.82 -24.40 -7.84
C ASN A 319 6.50 -25.42 -6.93
N LEU A 320 7.79 -25.26 -6.62
CA LEU A 320 8.53 -26.14 -5.71
C LEU A 320 8.46 -25.63 -4.27
N LEU A 321 8.54 -26.57 -3.31
CA LEU A 321 8.57 -26.24 -1.89
C LEU A 321 9.84 -25.47 -1.50
N SER A 322 10.95 -25.69 -2.21
CA SER A 322 12.20 -24.94 -2.05
C SER A 322 11.98 -23.44 -2.28
N TYR A 323 11.30 -23.06 -3.35
CA TYR A 323 10.96 -21.65 -3.61
C TYR A 323 10.16 -21.02 -2.47
N GLN A 324 9.20 -21.77 -1.89
CA GLN A 324 8.43 -21.27 -0.74
C GLN A 324 9.30 -21.09 0.50
N ARG A 325 10.28 -21.99 0.70
CA ARG A 325 11.27 -21.90 1.77
C ARG A 325 12.17 -20.70 1.60
N ASP A 326 12.71 -20.47 0.41
CA ASP A 326 13.57 -19.34 0.08
C ASP A 326 12.81 -18.01 0.25
N SER A 327 11.55 -17.96 -0.21
CA SER A 327 10.65 -16.81 0.04
C SER A 327 10.37 -16.57 1.53
N TYR A 328 10.29 -17.62 2.35
CA TYR A 328 10.16 -17.49 3.79
C TYR A 328 11.44 -16.91 4.41
N ILE A 329 12.61 -17.42 4.04
CA ILE A 329 13.92 -16.93 4.52
C ILE A 329 14.13 -15.47 4.13
N SER A 330 13.82 -15.09 2.88
CA SER A 330 13.87 -13.70 2.41
C SER A 330 13.00 -12.76 3.25
N LYS A 331 11.79 -13.20 3.64
CA LYS A 331 10.91 -12.42 4.54
C LYS A 331 11.51 -12.25 5.95
N LEU A 332 12.19 -13.28 6.48
CA LEU A 332 12.90 -13.18 7.77
C LEU A 332 14.04 -12.16 7.67
N ILE A 333 14.89 -12.25 6.64
CA ILE A 333 16.01 -11.33 6.40
C ILE A 333 15.50 -9.88 6.29
N ASN A 334 14.52 -9.65 5.44
CA ASN A 334 13.92 -8.33 5.25
C ASN A 334 13.38 -7.75 6.57
N TYR A 335 12.67 -8.56 7.36
CA TYR A 335 12.13 -8.12 8.64
C TYR A 335 13.24 -7.74 9.63
N MET A 336 14.23 -8.62 9.84
CA MET A 336 15.28 -8.40 10.84
C MET A 336 16.14 -7.18 10.50
N LEU A 337 16.57 -7.06 9.24
CA LEU A 337 17.40 -5.94 8.82
C LEU A 337 16.65 -4.61 8.84
N ASN A 338 15.39 -4.59 8.47
CA ASN A 338 14.56 -3.38 8.59
C ASN A 338 14.37 -2.94 10.05
N ILE A 339 14.31 -3.85 11.02
CA ILE A 339 14.27 -3.51 12.45
C ILE A 339 15.60 -2.83 12.88
N ARG A 340 16.77 -3.37 12.46
CA ARG A 340 18.08 -2.71 12.75
C ARG A 340 18.14 -1.30 12.17
N LEU A 341 17.74 -1.13 10.91
CA LEU A 341 17.69 0.19 10.25
C LEU A 341 16.74 1.16 10.97
N GLN A 342 15.59 0.66 11.43
CA GLN A 342 14.65 1.46 12.20
C GLN A 342 15.21 1.90 13.56
N ASP A 343 15.94 1.04 14.27
CA ASP A 343 16.60 1.39 15.54
C ASP A 343 17.64 2.50 15.33
N MET A 344 18.40 2.46 14.23
CA MET A 344 19.36 3.53 13.87
C MET A 344 18.66 4.88 13.58
N GLN A 345 17.46 4.85 13.01
CA GLN A 345 16.68 6.07 12.76
C GLN A 345 16.16 6.75 14.04
N GLN A 346 16.16 6.06 15.16
CA GLN A 346 15.66 6.58 16.45
C GLN A 346 16.77 7.09 17.37
N GLN A 347 18.02 7.12 16.91
CA GLN A 347 19.12 7.73 17.65
C GLN A 347 18.94 9.25 17.75
N ALA A 348 19.58 9.89 18.73
CA ALA A 348 19.56 11.35 18.90
C ALA A 348 20.03 12.09 17.64
N THR A 349 21.03 11.56 16.99
CA THR A 349 21.57 12.00 15.70
C THR A 349 21.45 10.86 14.70
N PRO A 350 20.27 10.69 14.09
CA PRO A 350 20.09 9.64 13.09
C PRO A 350 21.11 9.81 11.95
N PRO A 351 21.81 8.75 11.54
CA PRO A 351 22.85 8.86 10.52
C PRO A 351 22.27 9.09 9.10
N PHE A 352 20.99 8.79 8.90
CA PHE A 352 20.25 8.97 7.66
C PHE A 352 18.80 9.37 7.95
N LEU A 353 18.09 9.92 6.96
CA LEU A 353 16.70 10.35 7.09
C LEU A 353 15.72 9.18 7.13
N SER A 354 15.99 8.16 6.34
CA SER A 354 15.25 6.91 6.26
C SER A 354 16.17 5.84 5.69
N ALA A 355 15.92 4.57 6.03
CA ALA A 355 16.55 3.44 5.35
C ALA A 355 15.64 2.22 5.40
N SER A 356 15.66 1.41 4.36
CA SER A 356 14.94 0.15 4.28
C SER A 356 15.60 -0.80 3.30
N VAL A 357 15.43 -2.10 3.52
CA VAL A 357 15.82 -3.14 2.56
C VAL A 357 14.60 -3.88 2.03
N ARG A 358 14.75 -4.39 0.82
CA ARG A 358 13.74 -5.22 0.17
C ARG A 358 14.42 -6.20 -0.76
N ASP A 359 13.95 -7.44 -0.75
CA ASP A 359 14.26 -8.45 -1.73
C ASP A 359 13.08 -8.61 -2.69
N GLY A 360 13.34 -8.67 -4.01
CA GLY A 360 12.29 -8.74 -5.04
C GLY A 360 12.82 -8.51 -6.44
N ASN A 361 11.96 -8.07 -7.34
CA ASN A 361 12.35 -7.77 -8.73
C ASN A 361 13.30 -6.57 -8.80
N PHE A 362 14.27 -6.64 -9.72
CA PHE A 362 15.12 -5.50 -10.06
C PHE A 362 14.30 -4.44 -10.80
N PHE A 363 13.97 -3.37 -10.11
CA PHE A 363 13.23 -2.21 -10.57
C PHE A 363 11.91 -2.58 -11.29
N VAL A 364 11.87 -2.51 -12.63
CA VAL A 364 10.67 -2.86 -13.42
C VAL A 364 10.80 -4.20 -14.15
N SER A 365 11.95 -4.88 -14.06
CA SER A 365 12.17 -6.14 -14.79
C SER A 365 11.59 -7.34 -14.05
N ARG A 366 11.01 -8.26 -14.78
CA ARG A 366 10.51 -9.53 -14.26
C ARG A 366 11.58 -10.64 -14.25
N THR A 367 12.58 -10.52 -15.13
CA THR A 367 13.58 -11.56 -15.39
C THR A 367 14.84 -11.45 -14.54
N LYS A 368 14.91 -10.41 -13.69
CA LYS A 368 16.04 -10.18 -12.79
C LYS A 368 15.52 -9.81 -11.41
N GLY A 369 16.04 -10.49 -10.39
CA GLY A 369 15.85 -10.16 -9.00
C GLY A 369 16.91 -9.17 -8.48
N ALA A 370 16.63 -8.53 -7.35
CA ALA A 370 17.63 -7.77 -6.61
C ALA A 370 17.29 -7.69 -5.12
N PHE A 371 18.31 -7.81 -4.30
CA PHE A 371 18.28 -7.30 -2.94
C PHE A 371 18.61 -5.82 -3.00
N SER A 372 17.78 -4.99 -2.41
CA SER A 372 17.90 -3.53 -2.50
C SER A 372 17.97 -2.86 -1.13
N LEU A 373 18.86 -1.86 -1.00
CA LEU A 373 18.94 -0.95 0.12
C LEU A 373 18.56 0.44 -0.39
N SER A 374 17.47 1.01 0.15
CA SER A 374 17.02 2.37 -0.15
C SER A 374 17.20 3.26 1.07
N PHE A 375 17.79 4.44 0.92
CA PHE A 375 17.99 5.37 2.03
C PHE A 375 17.96 6.84 1.60
N GLY A 376 17.50 7.69 2.53
CA GLY A 376 17.53 9.16 2.39
C GLY A 376 18.74 9.74 3.09
N CYS A 377 19.55 10.51 2.36
CA CYS A 377 20.78 11.10 2.87
C CYS A 377 20.53 12.42 3.62
N LYS A 378 21.28 12.66 4.67
CA LYS A 378 21.43 13.98 5.26
C LYS A 378 22.27 14.84 4.33
N GLN A 379 21.80 16.04 3.98
CA GLN A 379 22.50 16.92 3.02
C GLN A 379 23.82 17.43 3.56
N GLU A 380 23.91 17.61 4.88
CA GLU A 380 25.12 18.01 5.61
C GLU A 380 26.15 16.89 5.76
N ASP A 381 25.76 15.62 5.57
CA ASP A 381 26.65 14.47 5.71
C ASP A 381 26.19 13.30 4.82
N VAL A 382 26.35 13.48 3.51
CA VAL A 382 26.02 12.43 2.52
C VAL A 382 26.90 11.19 2.74
N ARG A 383 28.23 11.39 2.93
CA ARG A 383 29.18 10.29 3.14
C ARG A 383 28.85 9.48 4.39
N GLY A 384 28.54 10.14 5.50
CA GLY A 384 28.12 9.47 6.74
C GLY A 384 26.83 8.68 6.57
N SER A 385 25.87 9.20 5.78
CA SER A 385 24.63 8.48 5.48
C SER A 385 24.89 7.22 4.66
N PHE A 386 25.78 7.25 3.65
CA PHE A 386 26.20 6.07 2.89
C PHE A 386 26.89 5.05 3.81
N ASN A 387 27.89 5.48 4.57
CA ASN A 387 28.64 4.60 5.48
C ASN A 387 27.72 3.91 6.48
N ALA A 388 26.77 4.62 7.06
CA ALA A 388 25.85 4.04 8.05
C ALA A 388 24.84 3.08 7.44
N ALA A 389 24.21 3.44 6.31
CA ALA A 389 23.18 2.61 5.68
C ALA A 389 23.77 1.32 5.10
N ILE A 390 24.87 1.44 4.34
CA ILE A 390 25.57 0.29 3.75
C ILE A 390 26.25 -0.51 4.86
N GLY A 391 26.87 0.16 5.85
CA GLY A 391 27.49 -0.50 6.99
C GLY A 391 26.54 -1.38 7.79
N ALA A 392 25.27 -0.99 7.95
CA ALA A 392 24.27 -1.83 8.61
C ALA A 392 24.01 -3.14 7.85
N VAL A 393 24.03 -3.09 6.52
CA VAL A 393 23.87 -4.27 5.64
C VAL A 393 25.13 -5.12 5.68
N GLU A 394 26.31 -4.52 5.56
CA GLU A 394 27.60 -5.22 5.61
C GLU A 394 27.88 -5.84 6.99
N GLN A 395 27.46 -5.20 8.08
CA GLN A 395 27.55 -5.79 9.43
C GLN A 395 26.79 -7.13 9.49
N VAL A 396 25.61 -7.21 8.89
CA VAL A 396 24.84 -8.46 8.83
C VAL A 396 25.55 -9.49 7.95
N LYS A 397 26.09 -9.08 6.80
CA LYS A 397 26.88 -9.96 5.92
C LYS A 397 28.09 -10.57 6.65
N GLN A 398 28.83 -9.76 7.44
CA GLN A 398 30.04 -10.19 8.15
C GLN A 398 29.76 -10.93 9.45
N LYS A 399 28.73 -10.57 10.20
CA LYS A 399 28.48 -11.03 11.58
C LYS A 399 27.19 -11.80 11.77
N GLY A 400 26.32 -11.80 10.79
CA GLY A 400 25.02 -12.45 10.82
C GLY A 400 23.98 -11.76 11.70
N PHE A 401 22.82 -12.37 11.77
CA PHE A 401 21.76 -12.09 12.74
C PHE A 401 21.98 -12.90 14.02
N THR A 402 21.28 -12.51 15.08
CA THR A 402 21.26 -13.23 16.36
C THR A 402 20.07 -14.19 16.44
N ALA A 403 20.15 -15.18 17.34
CA ALA A 403 19.07 -16.13 17.59
C ALA A 403 17.76 -15.41 18.00
N ASP A 404 17.87 -14.40 18.87
CA ASP A 404 16.72 -13.60 19.32
C ASP A 404 16.03 -12.83 18.18
N GLU A 405 16.80 -12.33 17.21
CA GLU A 405 16.21 -11.66 16.02
C GLU A 405 15.46 -12.67 15.18
N LEU A 406 16.04 -13.86 14.95
CA LEU A 406 15.40 -14.92 14.18
C LEU A 406 14.11 -15.40 14.85
N GLU A 407 14.10 -15.66 16.14
CA GLU A 407 12.90 -16.09 16.87
C GLU A 407 11.77 -15.05 16.79
N ARG A 408 12.09 -13.75 16.92
CA ARG A 408 11.10 -12.68 16.73
C ARG A 408 10.56 -12.64 15.28
N ALA A 409 11.44 -12.79 14.29
CA ALA A 409 11.06 -12.80 12.89
C ALA A 409 10.13 -13.97 12.56
N LYS A 410 10.47 -15.18 13.02
CA LYS A 410 9.64 -16.40 12.93
C LYS A 410 8.27 -16.18 13.58
N ALA A 411 8.23 -15.64 14.79
CA ALA A 411 6.98 -15.36 15.50
C ALA A 411 6.07 -14.39 14.71
N VAL A 412 6.64 -13.41 14.00
CA VAL A 412 5.89 -12.51 13.12
C VAL A 412 5.30 -13.26 11.94
N GLN A 413 6.08 -14.12 11.25
CA GLN A 413 5.57 -14.89 10.11
C GLN A 413 4.49 -15.88 10.55
N MET A 414 4.68 -16.55 11.67
CA MET A 414 3.69 -17.45 12.27
C MET A 414 2.38 -16.70 12.60
N LYS A 415 2.47 -15.52 13.23
CA LYS A 415 1.32 -14.66 13.52
C LYS A 415 0.53 -14.31 12.26
N VAL A 416 1.21 -13.90 11.19
CA VAL A 416 0.58 -13.56 9.91
C VAL A 416 -0.13 -14.77 9.31
N ALA A 417 0.51 -15.94 9.29
CA ALA A 417 -0.08 -17.17 8.76
C ALA A 417 -1.30 -17.64 9.57
N GLN A 418 -1.22 -17.61 10.91
CA GLN A 418 -2.34 -17.95 11.80
C GLN A 418 -3.54 -17.00 11.60
N ARG A 419 -3.29 -15.70 11.47
CA ARG A 419 -4.33 -14.71 11.17
C ARG A 419 -4.97 -15.01 9.83
N HIS A 420 -4.17 -15.26 8.81
CA HIS A 420 -4.64 -15.63 7.48
C HIS A 420 -5.53 -16.86 7.50
N PHE A 421 -5.19 -17.86 8.28
CA PHE A 421 -5.99 -19.06 8.44
C PHE A 421 -7.32 -18.80 9.18
N LYS A 422 -7.28 -18.04 10.28
CA LYS A 422 -8.50 -17.69 11.05
C LYS A 422 -9.52 -16.91 10.23
N GLU A 423 -9.02 -15.99 9.40
CA GLU A 423 -9.85 -15.09 8.58
C GLU A 423 -10.21 -15.68 7.21
N LYS A 424 -9.87 -16.93 6.91
CA LYS A 424 -10.03 -17.51 5.56
C LYS A 424 -11.43 -17.43 4.97
N ASN A 425 -12.47 -17.51 5.81
CA ASN A 425 -13.87 -17.44 5.40
C ASN A 425 -14.45 -16.01 5.48
N ASP A 426 -13.68 -15.05 5.96
CA ASP A 426 -14.10 -13.65 6.18
C ASP A 426 -13.45 -12.67 5.20
N ARG A 427 -12.85 -13.18 4.10
CA ARG A 427 -12.10 -12.38 3.13
C ARG A 427 -12.94 -12.01 1.92
N GLY A 428 -12.82 -10.75 1.52
CA GLY A 428 -13.49 -10.22 0.34
C GLY A 428 -12.94 -10.77 -0.99
N ASN A 429 -13.71 -10.65 -2.04
CA ASN A 429 -13.41 -11.13 -3.39
C ASN A 429 -12.07 -10.63 -3.92
N ARG A 430 -11.71 -9.37 -3.63
CA ARG A 430 -10.47 -8.73 -4.10
C ARG A 430 -9.20 -9.50 -3.74
N LEU A 431 -9.15 -10.10 -2.54
CA LEU A 431 -7.97 -10.86 -2.11
C LEU A 431 -7.80 -12.14 -2.94
N TYR A 432 -8.89 -12.87 -3.15
CA TYR A 432 -8.85 -14.10 -3.95
C TYR A 432 -8.54 -13.82 -5.42
N VAL A 433 -9.06 -12.72 -5.96
CA VAL A 433 -8.67 -12.24 -7.30
C VAL A 433 -7.16 -11.97 -7.36
N SER A 434 -6.59 -11.31 -6.35
CA SER A 434 -5.15 -11.01 -6.34
C SER A 434 -4.27 -12.26 -6.36
N TYR A 435 -4.71 -13.35 -5.73
CA TYR A 435 -4.00 -14.64 -5.77
C TYR A 435 -4.07 -15.27 -7.18
N ALA A 436 -5.24 -15.26 -7.82
CA ALA A 436 -5.39 -15.76 -9.18
C ALA A 436 -4.59 -14.93 -10.20
N LEU A 437 -4.58 -13.60 -10.04
CA LEU A 437 -3.76 -12.70 -10.88
C LEU A 437 -2.27 -13.02 -10.76
N ARG A 438 -1.75 -13.15 -9.54
CA ARG A 438 -0.33 -13.48 -9.33
C ARG A 438 0.01 -14.87 -9.86
N ASN A 439 -0.88 -15.84 -9.69
CA ASN A 439 -0.68 -17.17 -10.25
C ASN A 439 -0.62 -17.12 -11.78
N PHE A 440 -1.57 -16.45 -12.43
CA PHE A 440 -1.56 -16.35 -13.90
C PHE A 440 -0.42 -15.49 -14.42
N LEU A 441 -0.22 -14.29 -13.89
CA LEU A 441 0.71 -13.31 -14.45
C LEU A 441 2.17 -13.56 -14.07
N GLU A 442 2.42 -14.07 -12.85
CA GLU A 442 3.75 -14.18 -12.25
C GLU A 442 4.18 -15.63 -11.98
N ASN A 443 3.31 -16.60 -12.29
CA ASN A 443 3.46 -18.03 -11.96
C ASN A 443 3.67 -18.32 -10.46
N GLU A 444 3.25 -17.40 -9.58
CA GLU A 444 3.27 -17.59 -8.14
C GLU A 444 2.34 -18.73 -7.71
N PRO A 445 2.72 -19.60 -6.78
CA PRO A 445 1.87 -20.69 -6.33
C PRO A 445 0.56 -20.20 -5.72
N LEU A 446 -0.53 -20.86 -6.07
CA LEU A 446 -1.86 -20.59 -5.50
C LEU A 446 -2.06 -21.46 -4.27
N LEU A 447 -1.72 -20.94 -3.08
CA LEU A 447 -1.80 -21.66 -1.81
C LEU A 447 -3.10 -21.35 -1.06
N SER A 448 -3.73 -22.39 -0.49
CA SER A 448 -4.80 -22.18 0.50
C SER A 448 -4.22 -21.62 1.80
N ALA A 449 -5.08 -21.02 2.63
CA ALA A 449 -4.66 -20.53 3.94
C ALA A 449 -4.16 -21.67 4.85
N GLU A 450 -4.74 -22.85 4.70
CA GLU A 450 -4.34 -24.09 5.38
C GLU A 450 -2.94 -24.52 4.98
N THR A 451 -2.72 -24.68 3.67
CA THR A 451 -1.43 -25.09 3.11
C THR A 451 -0.32 -24.07 3.47
N ASN A 452 -0.64 -22.78 3.37
CA ASN A 452 0.32 -21.74 3.77
C ASN A 452 0.69 -21.85 5.25
N LEU A 453 -0.28 -22.07 6.15
CA LEU A 453 0.01 -22.25 7.58
C LEU A 453 0.80 -23.53 7.86
N GLU A 454 0.51 -24.63 7.12
CA GLU A 454 1.25 -25.91 7.23
C GLU A 454 2.73 -25.67 6.87
N TYR A 455 3.00 -25.01 5.75
CA TYR A 455 4.36 -24.72 5.29
C TYR A 455 5.11 -23.76 6.23
N ILE A 456 4.45 -22.71 6.71
CA ILE A 456 5.06 -21.79 7.68
C ILE A 456 5.44 -22.54 8.98
N LYS A 457 4.62 -23.47 9.50
CA LYS A 457 4.96 -24.29 10.66
C LYS A 457 6.15 -25.20 10.38
N GLN A 458 6.21 -25.81 9.20
CA GLN A 458 7.33 -26.66 8.78
C GLN A 458 8.63 -25.85 8.68
N PHE A 459 8.60 -24.67 8.06
CA PHE A 459 9.77 -23.82 7.92
C PHE A 459 10.21 -23.22 9.26
N ASP A 460 9.27 -22.79 10.09
CA ASP A 460 9.51 -22.27 11.43
C ASP A 460 10.33 -23.24 12.28
N SER A 461 10.00 -24.54 12.23
CA SER A 461 10.70 -25.59 12.98
C SER A 461 12.03 -26.01 12.36
N SER A 462 12.23 -25.83 11.05
CA SER A 462 13.38 -26.41 10.31
C SER A 462 14.39 -25.38 9.81
N VAL A 463 14.04 -24.10 9.67
CA VAL A 463 14.97 -23.04 9.24
C VAL A 463 15.87 -22.66 10.40
N THR A 464 17.19 -22.75 10.17
CA THR A 464 18.24 -22.47 11.17
C THR A 464 18.82 -21.07 11.02
N LEU A 465 19.47 -20.58 12.05
CA LEU A 465 20.18 -19.29 12.02
C LEU A 465 21.34 -19.33 11.00
N GLU A 466 22.03 -20.45 10.91
CA GLU A 466 23.13 -20.64 9.94
C GLU A 466 22.63 -20.53 8.51
N GLU A 467 21.51 -21.19 8.18
CA GLU A 467 20.87 -21.11 6.86
C GLU A 467 20.46 -19.68 6.52
N VAL A 468 19.85 -18.96 7.45
CA VAL A 468 19.44 -17.56 7.25
C VAL A 468 20.65 -16.65 7.05
N ASN A 469 21.71 -16.82 7.85
CA ASN A 469 22.94 -16.01 7.74
C ASN A 469 23.66 -16.29 6.42
N LYS A 470 23.71 -17.56 5.99
CA LYS A 470 24.25 -17.90 4.68
C LYS A 470 23.45 -17.25 3.53
N ALA A 471 22.13 -17.42 3.54
CA ALA A 471 21.26 -16.80 2.53
C ALA A 471 21.42 -15.26 2.50
N THR A 472 21.60 -14.64 3.67
CA THR A 472 21.85 -13.20 3.77
C THR A 472 23.17 -12.81 3.10
N SER A 473 24.24 -13.58 3.34
CA SER A 473 25.55 -13.35 2.73
C SER A 473 25.52 -13.54 1.20
N ASP A 474 24.71 -14.50 0.73
CA ASP A 474 24.54 -14.74 -0.71
C ASP A 474 23.76 -13.61 -1.40
N LEU A 475 22.78 -13.00 -0.73
CA LEU A 475 21.98 -11.86 -1.23
C LEU A 475 22.76 -10.54 -1.26
N ILE A 476 23.64 -10.31 -0.25
CA ILE A 476 24.43 -9.08 -0.13
C ILE A 476 25.74 -9.24 -0.94
N SER A 477 25.65 -9.03 -2.24
CA SER A 477 26.76 -9.20 -3.16
C SER A 477 27.55 -7.91 -3.39
N ASP A 478 28.89 -8.00 -3.48
CA ASP A 478 29.78 -6.90 -3.88
C ASP A 478 29.91 -6.76 -5.40
N SER A 479 29.30 -7.65 -6.16
CA SER A 479 29.27 -7.66 -7.62
C SER A 479 27.86 -7.42 -8.16
N ASN A 480 27.75 -7.17 -9.47
CA ASN A 480 26.48 -6.99 -10.15
C ASN A 480 25.58 -5.90 -9.52
N GLN A 481 26.21 -4.78 -9.10
CA GLN A 481 25.57 -3.72 -8.36
C GLN A 481 25.12 -2.57 -9.27
N VAL A 482 23.97 -1.98 -8.90
CA VAL A 482 23.44 -0.76 -9.51
C VAL A 482 23.13 0.24 -8.40
N LEU A 483 23.74 1.43 -8.46
CA LEU A 483 23.45 2.55 -7.57
C LEU A 483 22.63 3.58 -8.33
N ILE A 484 21.39 3.83 -7.85
CA ILE A 484 20.52 4.90 -8.36
C ILE A 484 20.46 6.01 -7.33
N VAL A 485 20.76 7.23 -7.74
CA VAL A 485 20.71 8.41 -6.88
C VAL A 485 19.78 9.46 -7.47
N TYR A 486 18.82 9.91 -6.67
CA TYR A 486 17.94 11.03 -6.97
C TYR A 486 18.30 12.20 -6.06
N ALA A 487 18.70 13.33 -6.61
CA ALA A 487 19.25 14.43 -5.87
C ALA A 487 18.52 15.77 -6.11
N PRO A 488 18.56 16.70 -5.14
CA PRO A 488 18.19 18.08 -5.38
C PRO A 488 19.12 18.75 -6.41
N ASP A 489 18.56 19.50 -7.35
CA ASP A 489 19.35 20.41 -8.22
C ASP A 489 19.34 21.81 -7.64
N LYS A 490 20.26 22.10 -6.72
CA LYS A 490 20.39 23.37 -5.99
C LYS A 490 21.82 23.85 -5.92
N LYS A 491 22.00 25.17 -5.95
CA LYS A 491 23.32 25.82 -5.91
C LYS A 491 24.07 25.62 -4.59
N ASP A 492 23.35 25.52 -3.49
CA ASP A 492 23.87 25.35 -2.12
C ASP A 492 24.04 23.88 -1.70
N PHE A 493 23.74 22.95 -2.58
CA PHE A 493 23.94 21.52 -2.35
C PHE A 493 25.09 21.00 -3.22
N VAL A 494 26.22 20.67 -2.58
CA VAL A 494 27.34 20.02 -3.26
C VAL A 494 27.03 18.56 -3.48
N LEU A 495 26.62 18.23 -4.70
CA LEU A 495 26.31 16.85 -5.10
C LEU A 495 27.63 16.11 -5.37
N PRO A 496 27.88 14.97 -4.68
CA PRO A 496 29.04 14.14 -4.97
C PRO A 496 29.03 13.63 -6.41
N SER A 497 30.20 13.54 -7.02
CA SER A 497 30.38 12.94 -8.33
C SER A 497 30.06 11.44 -8.30
N LYS A 498 29.83 10.84 -9.48
CA LYS A 498 29.60 9.39 -9.60
C LYS A 498 30.77 8.59 -9.01
N GLU A 499 31.99 9.08 -9.19
CA GLU A 499 33.20 8.42 -8.68
C GLU A 499 33.28 8.48 -7.16
N GLU A 500 32.97 9.62 -6.55
CA GLU A 500 32.90 9.75 -5.09
C GLU A 500 31.80 8.86 -4.51
N LEU A 501 30.62 8.80 -5.14
CA LEU A 501 29.54 7.92 -4.71
C LEU A 501 29.95 6.44 -4.78
N LYS A 502 30.67 6.04 -5.85
CA LYS A 502 31.26 4.69 -5.96
C LYS A 502 32.22 4.41 -4.81
N GLN A 503 33.08 5.38 -4.48
CA GLN A 503 34.05 5.24 -3.38
C GLN A 503 33.35 5.16 -2.02
N TYR A 504 32.23 5.86 -1.80
CA TYR A 504 31.46 5.73 -0.56
C TYR A 504 30.91 4.31 -0.37
N VAL A 505 30.35 3.70 -1.45
CA VAL A 505 29.89 2.32 -1.42
C VAL A 505 31.03 1.36 -1.11
N ILE A 506 32.12 1.41 -1.91
CA ILE A 506 33.27 0.50 -1.78
C ILE A 506 33.93 0.63 -0.39
N SER A 507 34.06 1.86 0.12
CA SER A 507 34.68 2.10 1.44
C SER A 507 33.85 1.50 2.57
N ALA A 508 32.52 1.64 2.52
CA ALA A 508 31.61 1.05 3.49
C ALA A 508 31.63 -0.50 3.44
N GLN A 509 31.69 -1.08 2.23
CA GLN A 509 31.75 -2.54 2.04
C GLN A 509 33.07 -3.16 2.55
N LYS A 510 34.20 -2.45 2.44
CA LYS A 510 35.49 -2.93 2.90
C LYS A 510 35.75 -2.74 4.39
N GLN A 511 34.92 -1.97 5.08
CA GLN A 511 35.07 -1.72 6.51
C GLN A 511 34.75 -2.98 7.32
N GLN A 512 35.50 -3.20 8.42
CA GLN A 512 35.18 -4.23 9.38
C GLN A 512 34.18 -3.70 10.41
N TYR A 513 33.17 -4.49 10.73
CA TYR A 513 32.10 -4.12 11.64
C TYR A 513 32.11 -5.00 12.90
N ASP A 514 31.77 -4.42 14.04
CA ASP A 514 31.57 -5.13 15.28
C ASP A 514 30.27 -5.95 15.28
N ASN A 515 30.15 -6.87 16.23
CA ASN A 515 28.91 -7.60 16.47
C ASN A 515 27.76 -6.62 16.82
N TYR A 516 26.57 -6.93 16.31
CA TYR A 516 25.37 -6.14 16.66
C TYR A 516 25.04 -6.32 18.16
N LYS A 517 24.91 -5.21 18.87
CA LYS A 517 24.50 -5.20 20.27
C LYS A 517 22.99 -5.09 20.37
N THR A 518 22.31 -6.12 20.83
CA THR A 518 20.88 -6.13 21.10
C THR A 518 20.60 -5.57 22.48
N GLU A 519 19.68 -4.60 22.60
CA GLU A 519 19.11 -4.27 23.89
C GLU A 519 18.21 -5.41 24.37
N ALA A 520 18.26 -5.73 25.66
CA ALA A 520 17.37 -6.71 26.27
C ALA A 520 15.90 -6.27 26.09
N VAL A 521 15.08 -7.14 25.54
CA VAL A 521 13.66 -6.87 25.35
C VAL A 521 12.92 -7.16 26.65
N ALA A 522 12.20 -6.18 27.19
CA ALA A 522 11.33 -6.38 28.33
C ALA A 522 10.27 -7.44 28.00
N THR A 523 10.09 -8.41 28.89
CA THR A 523 9.14 -9.52 28.70
C THR A 523 7.75 -9.21 29.26
N VAL A 524 7.64 -8.25 30.18
CA VAL A 524 6.42 -7.88 30.88
C VAL A 524 6.16 -6.39 30.72
N LEU A 525 4.96 -6.08 30.20
CA LEU A 525 4.54 -4.68 29.97
C LEU A 525 4.19 -3.97 31.28
N MET A 526 3.57 -4.68 32.22
CA MET A 526 3.15 -4.16 33.52
C MET A 526 3.42 -5.21 34.60
N ALA A 527 4.44 -4.99 35.41
CA ALA A 527 4.81 -5.92 36.49
C ALA A 527 3.78 -5.93 37.64
N ASN A 528 3.28 -4.74 38.00
CA ASN A 528 2.29 -4.59 39.06
C ASN A 528 0.97 -4.08 38.45
N LYS A 529 -0.07 -4.90 38.53
CA LYS A 529 -1.42 -4.50 38.09
C LYS A 529 -2.06 -3.60 39.16
N PRO A 530 -2.78 -2.52 38.76
CA PRO A 530 -3.49 -1.69 39.73
C PRO A 530 -4.58 -2.51 40.47
N ALA A 531 -4.97 -2.11 41.65
CA ALA A 531 -6.09 -2.75 42.35
C ALA A 531 -7.38 -2.49 41.56
N ALA A 532 -8.11 -3.58 41.21
CA ALA A 532 -9.26 -3.49 40.32
C ALA A 532 -10.39 -2.61 40.89
N GLY A 533 -10.92 -1.73 40.07
CA GLY A 533 -12.18 -1.01 40.34
C GLY A 533 -13.41 -1.90 40.13
N LYS A 534 -14.58 -1.30 39.99
CA LYS A 534 -15.86 -2.02 39.87
C LYS A 534 -16.70 -1.47 38.72
N ILE A 535 -17.60 -2.31 38.17
CA ILE A 535 -18.75 -1.88 37.39
C ILE A 535 -19.87 -1.59 38.39
N VAL A 536 -20.36 -0.34 38.41
CA VAL A 536 -21.38 0.10 39.36
C VAL A 536 -22.80 0.10 38.78
N LYS A 537 -22.89 0.11 37.43
CA LYS A 537 -24.16 0.03 36.72
C LYS A 537 -24.00 -0.66 35.38
N GLU A 538 -24.99 -1.48 35.00
CA GLU A 538 -25.06 -2.10 33.66
C GLU A 538 -26.48 -1.97 33.13
N GLU A 539 -26.64 -1.50 31.90
CA GLU A 539 -27.95 -1.25 31.31
C GLU A 539 -27.93 -1.45 29.79
N SER A 540 -29.07 -1.84 29.20
CA SER A 540 -29.22 -1.88 27.74
C SER A 540 -29.31 -0.47 27.20
N TYR A 541 -28.62 -0.17 26.08
CA TYR A 541 -28.57 1.16 25.48
C TYR A 541 -29.07 1.14 24.03
N GLY A 542 -30.34 1.57 23.88
CA GLY A 542 -30.99 1.67 22.57
C GLY A 542 -31.26 0.35 21.86
N LYS A 543 -31.61 0.45 20.57
CA LYS A 543 -32.08 -0.67 19.73
C LYS A 543 -30.95 -1.51 19.10
N PHE A 544 -29.69 -1.13 19.29
CA PHE A 544 -28.57 -1.67 18.53
C PHE A 544 -27.80 -2.80 19.23
N GLY A 545 -28.33 -3.36 20.33
CA GLY A 545 -27.63 -4.39 21.11
C GLY A 545 -26.34 -3.86 21.75
N VAL A 546 -26.35 -2.60 22.20
CA VAL A 546 -25.26 -1.99 22.95
C VAL A 546 -25.55 -2.14 24.45
N THR A 547 -24.53 -2.58 25.21
CA THR A 547 -24.55 -2.57 26.68
C THR A 547 -23.78 -1.35 27.18
N LYS A 548 -24.40 -0.54 28.02
CA LYS A 548 -23.73 0.57 28.69
C LYS A 548 -23.32 0.12 30.09
N LEU A 549 -22.03 0.26 30.40
CA LEU A 549 -21.45 0.02 31.72
C LEU A 549 -21.00 1.34 32.31
N THR A 550 -21.29 1.59 33.58
CA THR A 550 -20.70 2.71 34.34
C THR A 550 -19.67 2.13 35.30
N LEU A 551 -18.44 2.63 35.19
CA LEU A 551 -17.34 2.19 36.06
C LEU A 551 -17.27 3.02 37.36
N SER A 552 -16.60 2.49 38.39
CA SER A 552 -16.47 3.13 39.70
C SER A 552 -15.79 4.50 39.67
N ASN A 553 -15.01 4.81 38.65
CA ASN A 553 -14.41 6.13 38.41
C ASN A 553 -15.28 7.05 37.53
N GLY A 554 -16.52 6.64 37.23
CA GLY A 554 -17.48 7.44 36.46
C GLY A 554 -17.36 7.31 34.93
N ILE A 555 -16.39 6.58 34.41
CA ILE A 555 -16.29 6.36 32.96
C ILE A 555 -17.46 5.53 32.45
N GLU A 556 -18.11 6.00 31.40
CA GLU A 556 -19.19 5.29 30.70
C GLU A 556 -18.59 4.46 29.55
N VAL A 557 -18.82 3.14 29.56
CA VAL A 557 -18.35 2.23 28.54
C VAL A 557 -19.51 1.68 27.73
N TYR A 558 -19.48 1.90 26.42
CA TYR A 558 -20.49 1.43 25.46
C TYR A 558 -19.94 0.21 24.73
N VAL A 559 -20.47 -0.96 25.01
CA VAL A 559 -20.00 -2.25 24.48
C VAL A 559 -20.93 -2.73 23.39
N LYS A 560 -20.39 -2.94 22.18
CA LYS A 560 -21.10 -3.49 21.02
C LYS A 560 -20.44 -4.80 20.55
N PRO A 561 -20.93 -5.98 21.01
CA PRO A 561 -20.49 -7.25 20.43
C PRO A 561 -20.89 -7.34 18.96
N THR A 562 -19.94 -7.77 18.11
CA THR A 562 -20.17 -7.98 16.67
C THR A 562 -19.45 -9.25 16.20
N THR A 563 -19.92 -9.83 15.10
CA THR A 563 -19.32 -11.01 14.46
C THR A 563 -18.67 -10.67 13.12
N PHE A 564 -18.58 -9.38 12.75
CA PHE A 564 -18.03 -8.95 11.47
C PHE A 564 -16.56 -9.32 11.29
N ASN A 565 -15.78 -9.24 12.39
CA ASN A 565 -14.42 -9.75 12.45
C ASN A 565 -14.28 -10.66 13.67
N LYS A 566 -14.02 -11.95 13.42
CA LYS A 566 -14.01 -12.99 14.46
C LYS A 566 -12.80 -12.93 15.40
N ASP A 567 -11.77 -12.13 15.11
CA ASP A 567 -10.55 -12.06 15.94
C ASP A 567 -10.11 -10.60 16.17
N GLN A 568 -11.06 -9.67 16.31
CA GLN A 568 -10.72 -8.28 16.56
C GLN A 568 -11.62 -7.62 17.60
N ILE A 569 -10.99 -6.84 18.48
CA ILE A 569 -11.62 -5.90 19.41
C ILE A 569 -11.02 -4.52 19.15
N ASN A 570 -11.86 -3.50 19.05
CA ASN A 570 -11.48 -2.11 18.92
C ASN A 570 -11.96 -1.34 20.12
N ILE A 571 -11.11 -0.46 20.63
CA ILE A 571 -11.44 0.48 21.72
C ILE A 571 -11.19 1.91 21.28
N LYS A 572 -12.04 2.81 21.74
CA LYS A 572 -11.80 4.24 21.73
C LYS A 572 -12.21 4.80 23.07
N LEU A 573 -11.24 5.32 23.81
CA LEU A 573 -11.45 6.06 25.07
C LEU A 573 -11.21 7.53 24.79
N TRP A 574 -12.17 8.42 25.12
CA TRP A 574 -12.02 9.86 24.85
C TRP A 574 -12.72 10.73 25.88
N GLY A 575 -12.16 11.92 26.09
CA GLY A 575 -12.76 13.04 26.84
C GLY A 575 -12.71 14.33 26.03
N GLU A 576 -13.55 15.29 26.34
CA GLU A 576 -13.56 16.60 25.70
C GLU A 576 -12.43 17.50 26.22
N GLY A 577 -12.04 18.50 25.42
CA GLY A 577 -11.02 19.51 25.75
C GLY A 577 -9.98 19.66 24.64
N GLY A 578 -9.15 18.64 24.40
CA GLY A 578 -8.14 18.63 23.35
C GLY A 578 -7.14 19.78 23.43
N THR A 579 -6.60 20.17 22.26
CA THR A 579 -5.69 21.32 22.15
C THR A 579 -6.42 22.66 22.11
N SER A 580 -7.76 22.67 22.01
CA SER A 580 -8.57 23.90 22.01
C SER A 580 -8.44 24.72 23.30
N LEU A 581 -8.03 24.07 24.39
CA LEU A 581 -7.87 24.72 25.71
C LEU A 581 -6.50 25.40 25.87
N TYR A 582 -5.66 25.42 24.87
CA TYR A 582 -4.33 26.06 24.87
C TYR A 582 -4.30 27.20 23.86
N SER A 583 -3.37 28.15 24.07
CA SER A 583 -3.22 29.31 23.18
C SER A 583 -2.61 28.95 21.84
N ASP A 584 -2.69 29.87 20.88
CA ASP A 584 -2.07 29.72 19.56
C ASP A 584 -0.52 29.69 19.61
N GLU A 585 0.07 30.21 20.71
CA GLU A 585 1.51 30.12 20.95
C GLU A 585 1.98 28.67 21.11
N ASP A 586 1.10 27.78 21.61
CA ASP A 586 1.37 26.36 21.77
C ASP A 586 1.20 25.54 20.49
N ALA A 587 0.60 26.12 19.44
CA ALA A 587 0.28 25.42 18.19
C ALA A 587 1.46 24.65 17.55
N PRO A 588 2.70 25.16 17.58
CA PRO A 588 3.86 24.40 17.06
C PRO A 588 4.05 23.02 17.70
N ASN A 589 3.63 22.84 18.97
CA ASN A 589 3.77 21.59 19.71
C ASN A 589 2.72 20.55 19.34
N PHE A 590 1.51 20.95 18.92
CA PHE A 590 0.35 20.05 18.83
C PHE A 590 0.58 18.86 17.90
N SER A 591 1.19 19.07 16.74
CA SER A 591 1.48 18.01 15.77
C SER A 591 2.53 17.00 16.23
N PHE A 592 3.33 17.33 17.25
CA PHE A 592 4.41 16.50 17.77
C PHE A 592 4.02 15.72 19.03
N ILE A 593 2.89 16.01 19.69
CA ILE A 593 2.51 15.38 20.96
C ILE A 593 2.42 13.85 20.82
N THR A 594 1.56 13.37 19.94
CA THR A 594 1.30 11.94 19.80
C THR A 594 2.57 11.15 19.43
N SER A 595 3.37 11.64 18.47
CA SER A 595 4.60 10.97 18.06
C SER A 595 5.66 10.96 19.17
N THR A 596 5.85 12.08 19.87
CA THR A 596 6.81 12.19 20.98
C THR A 596 6.48 11.17 22.07
N ILE A 597 5.22 11.06 22.49
CA ILE A 597 4.81 10.12 23.55
C ILE A 597 4.92 8.66 23.07
N THR A 598 4.49 8.37 21.85
CA THR A 598 4.50 7.01 21.31
C THR A 598 5.93 6.50 21.10
N ASP A 599 6.82 7.33 20.56
CA ASP A 599 8.19 6.96 20.28
C ASP A 599 9.04 6.84 21.57
N ALA A 600 8.73 7.64 22.58
CA ALA A 600 9.38 7.54 23.90
C ALA A 600 8.99 6.25 24.65
N GLY A 601 7.74 5.79 24.53
CA GLY A 601 7.24 4.57 25.19
C GLY A 601 6.45 4.84 26.47
N VAL A 602 6.34 3.82 27.34
CA VAL A 602 5.57 3.90 28.61
C VAL A 602 6.33 3.27 29.78
N GLY A 603 6.15 3.81 30.97
CA GLY A 603 6.84 3.35 32.18
C GLY A 603 8.36 3.37 31.98
N ASN A 604 8.99 2.25 32.19
CA ASN A 604 10.45 2.06 31.98
C ASN A 604 10.79 1.45 30.61
N ILE A 605 9.79 1.24 29.71
CA ILE A 605 9.97 0.52 28.46
C ILE A 605 10.00 1.54 27.32
N SER A 606 11.08 1.54 26.54
CA SER A 606 11.23 2.40 25.37
C SER A 606 10.23 2.01 24.26
N GLY A 607 9.90 2.96 23.39
CA GLY A 607 9.04 2.68 22.23
C GLY A 607 9.61 1.59 21.32
N SER A 608 10.93 1.51 21.14
CA SER A 608 11.62 0.41 20.43
C SER A 608 11.40 -0.94 21.12
N ALA A 609 11.59 -1.01 22.45
CA ALA A 609 11.37 -2.23 23.21
C ALA A 609 9.89 -2.70 23.17
N ILE A 610 8.93 -1.76 23.23
CA ILE A 610 7.49 -2.08 23.06
C ILE A 610 7.24 -2.70 21.68
N ARG A 611 7.76 -2.12 20.61
CA ARG A 611 7.57 -2.68 19.25
C ARG A 611 8.14 -4.10 19.15
N LYS A 612 9.33 -4.35 19.71
CA LYS A 612 9.96 -5.69 19.75
C LYS A 612 9.12 -6.67 20.58
N MET A 613 8.63 -6.26 21.75
CA MET A 613 7.74 -7.07 22.61
C MET A 613 6.42 -7.43 21.90
N LEU A 614 5.85 -6.51 21.14
CA LEU A 614 4.58 -6.70 20.45
C LEU A 614 4.73 -7.40 19.08
N ALA A 615 5.94 -7.76 18.66
CA ALA A 615 6.18 -8.37 17.35
C ALA A 615 5.29 -9.61 17.10
N SER A 616 5.16 -10.48 18.11
CA SER A 616 4.33 -11.70 18.07
C SER A 616 2.84 -11.47 18.37
N LYS A 617 2.43 -10.24 18.79
CA LYS A 617 1.06 -9.89 19.19
C LYS A 617 0.36 -9.07 18.11
N ILE A 618 -0.96 -9.19 18.03
CA ILE A 618 -1.78 -8.32 17.18
C ILE A 618 -2.40 -7.27 18.10
N VAL A 619 -1.61 -6.24 18.40
CA VAL A 619 -2.02 -5.11 19.26
C VAL A 619 -1.51 -3.81 18.64
N LYS A 620 -2.37 -2.82 18.63
CA LYS A 620 -2.04 -1.45 18.28
C LYS A 620 -2.76 -0.52 19.24
N VAL A 621 -2.02 0.31 19.94
CA VAL A 621 -2.57 1.31 20.87
C VAL A 621 -1.78 2.60 20.70
N LYS A 622 -2.48 3.73 20.65
CA LYS A 622 -1.87 5.05 20.58
C LYS A 622 -2.69 6.08 21.33
N PRO A 623 -2.05 7.03 22.03
CA PRO A 623 -2.73 8.21 22.52
C PRO A 623 -3.10 9.12 21.36
N ILE A 624 -4.20 9.85 21.50
CA ILE A 624 -4.69 10.82 20.52
C ILE A 624 -5.02 12.11 21.25
N ILE A 625 -4.59 13.23 20.68
CA ILE A 625 -5.06 14.56 21.05
C ILE A 625 -5.43 15.27 19.74
N THR A 626 -6.70 15.66 19.64
CA THR A 626 -7.22 16.50 18.55
C THR A 626 -7.44 17.92 19.06
N ASN A 627 -8.00 18.78 18.22
CA ASN A 627 -8.41 20.10 18.69
C ASN A 627 -9.45 20.00 19.83
N GLU A 628 -10.39 19.09 19.77
CA GLU A 628 -11.57 19.03 20.65
C GLU A 628 -11.50 17.92 21.69
N THR A 629 -10.74 16.86 21.45
CA THR A 629 -10.73 15.67 22.30
C THR A 629 -9.32 15.17 22.59
N GLN A 630 -9.18 14.47 23.71
CA GLN A 630 -8.02 13.64 24.02
C GLN A 630 -8.44 12.23 24.41
N GLY A 631 -7.54 11.25 24.21
CA GLY A 631 -7.85 9.88 24.61
C GLY A 631 -6.88 8.85 24.06
N VAL A 632 -7.35 7.60 23.95
CA VAL A 632 -6.57 6.46 23.48
C VAL A 632 -7.40 5.65 22.51
N ASP A 633 -6.86 5.39 21.33
CA ASP A 633 -7.40 4.43 20.36
C ASP A 633 -6.62 3.12 20.45
N GLY A 634 -7.33 1.99 20.37
CA GLY A 634 -6.70 0.68 20.41
C GLY A 634 -7.42 -0.36 19.57
N SER A 635 -6.66 -1.31 19.07
CA SER A 635 -7.19 -2.53 18.43
C SER A 635 -6.31 -3.72 18.79
N ALA A 636 -6.94 -4.88 18.99
CA ALA A 636 -6.22 -6.12 19.28
C ALA A 636 -6.94 -7.34 18.75
N ALA A 637 -6.18 -8.44 18.53
CA ALA A 637 -6.80 -9.77 18.47
C ALA A 637 -7.43 -10.12 19.82
N VAL A 638 -8.47 -10.94 19.81
CA VAL A 638 -9.19 -11.32 21.04
C VAL A 638 -8.24 -11.86 22.11
N LYS A 639 -7.27 -12.71 21.75
CA LYS A 639 -6.26 -13.27 22.66
C LYS A 639 -5.30 -12.24 23.25
N ASP A 640 -5.12 -11.11 22.58
CA ASP A 640 -4.14 -10.06 22.94
C ASP A 640 -4.83 -8.84 23.60
N ALA A 641 -6.13 -8.94 23.90
CA ALA A 641 -6.95 -7.85 24.46
C ALA A 641 -6.36 -7.28 25.75
N GLU A 642 -5.89 -8.12 26.68
CA GLU A 642 -5.28 -7.62 27.92
C GLU A 642 -4.08 -6.71 27.66
N THR A 643 -3.21 -7.05 26.72
CA THR A 643 -2.07 -6.22 26.35
C THR A 643 -2.52 -4.85 25.81
N MET A 644 -3.63 -4.80 25.06
CA MET A 644 -4.23 -3.55 24.61
C MET A 644 -4.69 -2.68 25.77
N PHE A 645 -5.40 -3.26 26.75
CA PHE A 645 -5.87 -2.53 27.94
C PHE A 645 -4.72 -2.08 28.83
N GLN A 646 -3.66 -2.88 28.98
CA GLN A 646 -2.44 -2.49 29.70
C GLN A 646 -1.75 -1.28 29.04
N LEU A 647 -1.60 -1.28 27.71
CA LEU A 647 -1.03 -0.14 27.00
C LEU A 647 -1.90 1.10 27.10
N ALA A 648 -3.22 0.96 26.98
CA ALA A 648 -4.16 2.07 27.14
C ALA A 648 -4.04 2.72 28.53
N HIS A 649 -3.96 1.89 29.58
CA HIS A 649 -3.74 2.35 30.96
C HIS A 649 -2.40 3.06 31.11
N LEU A 650 -1.31 2.50 30.55
CA LEU A 650 0.04 3.05 30.69
C LEU A 650 0.23 4.36 29.91
N TYR A 651 -0.34 4.49 28.74
CA TYR A 651 -0.34 5.78 28.04
C TYR A 651 -1.08 6.86 28.83
N PHE A 652 -2.08 6.49 29.57
CA PHE A 652 -2.80 7.44 30.43
C PHE A 652 -2.01 7.80 31.71
N THR A 653 -1.37 6.82 32.36
CA THR A 653 -0.83 6.98 33.72
C THR A 653 0.69 7.10 33.80
N ALA A 654 1.42 6.59 32.81
CA ALA A 654 2.87 6.47 32.86
C ALA A 654 3.56 6.73 31.50
N PRO A 655 3.31 7.89 30.84
CA PRO A 655 4.06 8.24 29.62
C PRO A 655 5.53 8.41 29.96
N ARG A 656 6.40 7.71 29.22
CA ARG A 656 7.86 7.82 29.40
C ARG A 656 8.37 9.13 28.83
N LYS A 657 9.36 9.76 29.48
CA LYS A 657 10.10 10.90 28.96
C LYS A 657 11.40 10.42 28.31
N ASP A 658 11.63 10.80 27.04
CA ASP A 658 12.84 10.47 26.32
C ASP A 658 13.26 11.63 25.40
N SER A 659 14.16 12.48 25.93
CA SER A 659 14.65 13.66 25.21
C SER A 659 15.58 13.26 24.03
N ILE A 660 16.20 12.08 24.08
CA ILE A 660 17.08 11.58 23.03
C ILE A 660 16.26 11.27 21.78
N VAL A 661 15.20 10.49 21.95
CA VAL A 661 14.26 10.13 20.87
C VAL A 661 13.58 11.38 20.29
N PHE A 662 13.17 12.32 21.14
CA PHE A 662 12.62 13.59 20.71
C PHE A 662 13.61 14.40 19.86
N ALA A 663 14.86 14.54 20.31
CA ALA A 663 15.90 15.26 19.56
C ALA A 663 16.12 14.64 18.17
N GLY A 664 16.14 13.30 18.09
CA GLY A 664 16.20 12.56 16.83
C GLY A 664 15.04 12.90 15.89
N THR A 665 13.82 12.95 16.41
CA THR A 665 12.62 13.32 15.64
C THR A 665 12.70 14.75 15.12
N ILE A 666 13.12 15.71 15.95
CA ILE A 666 13.27 17.12 15.55
C ILE A 666 14.38 17.30 14.51
N ASN A 667 15.53 16.64 14.69
CA ASN A 667 16.65 16.70 13.73
C ASN A 667 16.26 16.13 12.37
N LYS A 668 15.56 15.00 12.35
CA LYS A 668 15.02 14.41 11.12
C LYS A 668 14.02 15.36 10.43
N MET A 669 13.10 15.95 11.18
CA MET A 669 12.13 16.91 10.65
C MET A 669 12.81 18.16 10.10
N ARG A 670 13.84 18.68 10.78
CA ARG A 670 14.63 19.82 10.34
C ARG A 670 15.27 19.57 8.98
N SER A 671 15.92 18.42 8.80
CA SER A 671 16.53 18.04 7.52
C SER A 671 15.49 17.93 6.39
N PHE A 672 14.30 17.39 6.69
CA PHE A 672 13.22 17.30 5.72
C PHE A 672 12.66 18.69 5.33
N LEU A 673 12.52 19.60 6.31
CA LEU A 673 11.92 20.91 6.10
C LEU A 673 12.83 21.90 5.37
N LYS A 674 14.17 21.70 5.38
CA LYS A 674 15.13 22.59 4.69
C LYS A 674 14.76 22.88 3.24
N ASN A 675 14.20 21.92 2.55
CA ASN A 675 13.91 22.00 1.11
C ASN A 675 12.46 21.65 0.76
N ARG A 676 11.53 21.65 1.73
CA ARG A 676 10.15 21.24 1.45
C ARG A 676 9.48 22.07 0.36
N GLU A 677 9.82 23.35 0.26
CA GLU A 677 9.28 24.29 -0.73
C GLU A 677 9.89 24.12 -2.14
N ALA A 678 10.83 23.20 -2.33
CA ALA A 678 11.24 22.77 -3.66
C ALA A 678 10.08 22.12 -4.42
N ASN A 679 9.17 21.44 -3.71
CA ASN A 679 8.01 20.82 -4.32
C ASN A 679 6.87 21.84 -4.53
N PRO A 680 6.45 22.14 -5.77
CA PRO A 680 5.40 23.11 -6.06
C PRO A 680 4.04 22.76 -5.44
N GLN A 681 3.76 21.48 -5.24
CA GLN A 681 2.53 21.03 -4.59
C GLN A 681 2.47 21.47 -3.11
N VAL A 682 3.59 21.52 -2.43
CA VAL A 682 3.69 22.01 -1.05
C VAL A 682 3.35 23.50 -0.99
N ILE A 683 3.93 24.31 -1.89
CA ILE A 683 3.64 25.75 -1.98
C ILE A 683 2.16 25.97 -2.27
N TYR A 684 1.60 25.21 -3.21
CA TYR A 684 0.18 25.27 -3.54
C TYR A 684 -0.71 24.94 -2.32
N ASN A 685 -0.42 23.87 -1.60
CA ASN A 685 -1.23 23.46 -0.44
C ASN A 685 -1.15 24.49 0.70
N ASP A 686 0.03 25.06 0.96
CA ASP A 686 0.20 26.13 1.96
C ASP A 686 -0.59 27.38 1.57
N SER A 687 -0.54 27.80 0.29
CA SER A 687 -1.32 28.91 -0.23
C SER A 687 -2.82 28.66 -0.16
N LEU A 688 -3.27 27.46 -0.55
CA LEU A 688 -4.68 27.09 -0.46
C LEU A 688 -5.20 27.10 0.99
N THR A 689 -4.41 26.56 1.93
CA THR A 689 -4.78 26.54 3.36
C THR A 689 -4.91 27.96 3.89
N LYS A 690 -3.95 28.83 3.58
CA LYS A 690 -4.00 30.24 3.97
C LYS A 690 -5.17 30.99 3.32
N PHE A 691 -5.46 30.72 2.06
CA PHE A 691 -6.59 31.34 1.35
C PHE A 691 -7.94 30.92 1.96
N VAL A 692 -8.11 29.65 2.32
CA VAL A 692 -9.38 29.09 2.82
C VAL A 692 -9.62 29.48 4.29
N TYR A 693 -8.61 29.42 5.14
CA TYR A 693 -8.75 29.53 6.60
C TYR A 693 -8.11 30.79 7.19
N GLY A 694 -7.42 31.62 6.37
CA GLY A 694 -6.62 32.71 6.89
C GLY A 694 -5.30 32.25 7.49
N ASP A 695 -4.68 33.15 8.27
CA ASP A 695 -3.33 32.95 8.83
C ASP A 695 -3.40 32.40 10.27
N SER A 696 -3.91 31.16 10.43
CA SER A 696 -4.00 30.53 11.74
C SER A 696 -2.86 29.51 11.97
N PRO A 697 -2.10 29.64 13.07
CA PRO A 697 -1.00 28.70 13.38
C PRO A 697 -1.47 27.27 13.65
N ARG A 698 -2.77 27.04 13.96
CA ARG A 698 -3.33 25.72 14.29
C ARG A 698 -3.41 24.77 13.11
N ILE A 699 -3.45 25.30 11.87
CA ILE A 699 -3.64 24.49 10.65
C ILE A 699 -2.49 24.63 9.65
N HIS A 700 -1.56 25.56 9.88
CA HIS A 700 -0.42 25.71 8.99
C HIS A 700 0.53 24.51 9.09
N SER A 701 1.06 24.10 7.95
CA SER A 701 2.12 23.09 7.89
C SER A 701 3.35 23.55 8.68
N THR A 702 4.00 22.61 9.36
CA THR A 702 5.28 22.88 10.05
C THR A 702 6.33 23.43 9.08
N LYS A 703 6.98 24.54 9.47
CA LYS A 703 8.10 25.16 8.77
C LYS A 703 9.33 25.19 9.69
N LEU A 704 10.52 25.47 9.16
CA LEU A 704 11.73 25.59 9.98
C LEU A 704 11.53 26.60 11.12
N SER A 705 10.95 27.77 10.85
CA SER A 705 10.69 28.81 11.84
C SER A 705 9.71 28.43 12.95
N THR A 706 8.78 27.50 12.67
CA THR A 706 7.85 26.96 13.68
C THR A 706 8.44 25.75 14.41
N LEU A 707 9.30 24.96 13.74
CA LEU A 707 9.97 23.82 14.34
C LEU A 707 10.87 24.25 15.52
N ASP A 708 11.53 25.39 15.42
CA ASP A 708 12.39 25.93 16.48
C ASP A 708 11.62 26.35 17.75
N LYS A 709 10.29 26.49 17.66
CA LYS A 709 9.39 26.77 18.78
C LYS A 709 8.86 25.51 19.46
N VAL A 710 9.11 24.31 18.91
CA VAL A 710 8.64 23.05 19.48
C VAL A 710 9.43 22.72 20.73
N SER A 711 8.76 22.55 21.85
CA SER A 711 9.36 22.34 23.16
C SER A 711 9.03 20.96 23.71
N PHE A 712 10.07 20.16 24.02
CA PHE A 712 9.95 18.87 24.68
C PHE A 712 9.16 18.96 25.99
N ASN A 713 9.49 19.91 26.86
CA ASN A 713 8.83 20.06 28.14
C ASN A 713 7.36 20.45 27.97
N ARG A 714 7.08 21.39 27.05
CA ARG A 714 5.72 21.87 26.81
C ARG A 714 4.81 20.77 26.26
N ILE A 715 5.33 19.89 25.39
CA ILE A 715 4.60 18.71 24.92
C ILE A 715 4.17 17.82 26.08
N TYR A 716 5.06 17.53 27.03
CA TYR A 716 4.72 16.71 28.20
C TYR A 716 3.80 17.42 29.19
N GLU A 717 3.92 18.74 29.36
CA GLU A 717 2.98 19.53 30.16
C GLU A 717 1.57 19.42 29.60
N ILE A 718 1.40 19.67 28.29
CA ILE A 718 0.09 19.57 27.63
C ILE A 718 -0.44 18.14 27.73
N TYR A 719 0.38 17.13 27.43
CA TYR A 719 -0.03 15.73 27.51
C TYR A 719 -0.48 15.33 28.90
N ASN A 720 0.35 15.59 29.91
CA ASN A 720 0.03 15.25 31.30
C ASN A 720 -1.22 15.99 31.80
N ASP A 721 -1.41 17.25 31.41
CA ASP A 721 -2.61 18.01 31.77
C ASP A 721 -3.87 17.37 31.16
N ARG A 722 -3.81 16.88 29.90
CA ARG A 722 -4.95 16.25 29.25
C ARG A 722 -5.29 14.84 29.77
N PHE A 723 -4.28 14.13 30.32
CA PHE A 723 -4.43 12.75 30.78
C PHE A 723 -4.40 12.57 32.30
N LYS A 724 -4.31 13.63 33.09
CA LYS A 724 -4.28 13.55 34.56
C LYS A 724 -5.61 13.23 35.25
N ASP A 725 -6.72 13.34 34.52
CA ASP A 725 -8.09 13.15 35.03
C ASP A 725 -9.01 12.59 33.95
N ALA A 726 -9.54 11.39 34.20
CA ALA A 726 -10.47 10.69 33.31
C ALA A 726 -11.95 10.96 33.58
N THR A 727 -12.25 11.93 34.48
CA THR A 727 -13.66 12.31 34.76
C THR A 727 -14.35 12.78 33.48
N GLY A 728 -15.53 12.26 33.21
CA GLY A 728 -16.31 12.59 32.02
C GLY A 728 -15.85 11.89 30.73
N PHE A 729 -14.81 11.04 30.79
CA PHE A 729 -14.42 10.24 29.64
C PHE A 729 -15.48 9.19 29.30
N LYS A 730 -15.57 8.87 28.03
CA LYS A 730 -16.41 7.81 27.48
C LYS A 730 -15.53 6.81 26.74
N MET A 731 -15.99 5.55 26.71
CA MET A 731 -15.29 4.50 26.00
C MET A 731 -16.25 3.73 25.10
N THR A 732 -15.85 3.41 23.88
CA THR A 732 -16.50 2.39 23.06
C THR A 732 -15.62 1.16 22.99
N VAL A 733 -16.26 -0.02 23.05
CA VAL A 733 -15.64 -1.33 22.81
C VAL A 733 -16.47 -2.07 21.77
N ILE A 734 -15.88 -2.34 20.59
CA ILE A 734 -16.60 -2.95 19.46
C ILE A 734 -15.79 -4.11 18.91
N GLY A 735 -16.44 -5.25 18.66
CA GLY A 735 -15.79 -6.39 18.04
C GLY A 735 -16.28 -7.74 18.55
N ASN A 736 -15.47 -8.77 18.41
CA ASN A 736 -15.76 -10.11 18.92
C ASN A 736 -15.51 -10.16 20.44
N ILE A 737 -16.53 -9.81 21.19
CA ILE A 737 -16.45 -9.56 22.63
C ILE A 737 -17.15 -10.69 23.39
N ASP A 738 -16.42 -11.31 24.29
CA ASP A 738 -16.91 -12.12 25.39
C ASP A 738 -17.01 -11.21 26.65
N MET A 739 -18.21 -10.94 27.11
CA MET A 739 -18.47 -10.03 28.24
C MET A 739 -17.82 -10.53 29.53
N ASP A 740 -17.73 -11.85 29.75
CA ASP A 740 -17.14 -12.39 30.98
C ASP A 740 -15.61 -12.21 31.02
N LYS A 741 -14.97 -12.13 29.84
CA LYS A 741 -13.56 -11.78 29.70
C LYS A 741 -13.32 -10.27 29.69
N LEU A 742 -14.26 -9.49 29.14
CA LEU A 742 -14.11 -8.04 29.04
C LEU A 742 -14.28 -7.33 30.39
N ARG A 743 -15.30 -7.71 31.19
CA ARG A 743 -15.59 -7.06 32.49
C ARG A 743 -14.36 -7.00 33.42
N PRO A 744 -13.62 -8.09 33.65
CA PRO A 744 -12.40 -8.02 34.46
C PRO A 744 -11.35 -7.04 33.92
N LEU A 745 -11.16 -6.99 32.59
CA LEU A 745 -10.19 -6.07 31.97
C LEU A 745 -10.60 -4.60 32.16
N LEU A 746 -11.88 -4.29 32.00
CA LEU A 746 -12.40 -2.94 32.28
C LEU A 746 -12.21 -2.55 33.74
N CYS A 747 -12.53 -3.45 34.69
CA CYS A 747 -12.33 -3.22 36.12
C CYS A 747 -10.84 -3.01 36.45
N GLN A 748 -9.94 -3.83 35.85
CA GLN A 748 -8.52 -3.81 36.15
C GLN A 748 -7.79 -2.59 35.59
N TYR A 749 -8.12 -2.15 34.37
CA TYR A 749 -7.30 -1.17 33.65
C TYR A 749 -8.02 0.16 33.37
N ILE A 750 -9.34 0.17 33.22
CA ILE A 750 -10.08 1.39 32.88
C ILE A 750 -10.75 2.01 34.11
N ALA A 751 -11.35 1.20 34.98
CA ALA A 751 -11.96 1.68 36.23
C ALA A 751 -10.93 2.20 37.25
N THR A 752 -9.63 1.97 36.97
CA THR A 752 -8.50 2.41 37.80
C THR A 752 -7.80 3.66 37.27
N LEU A 753 -8.25 4.20 36.12
CA LEU A 753 -7.78 5.50 35.65
C LEU A 753 -8.16 6.60 36.65
N PRO A 754 -7.26 7.58 36.91
CA PRO A 754 -7.51 8.63 37.86
C PRO A 754 -8.70 9.47 37.42
N ALA A 755 -9.65 9.69 38.35
CA ALA A 755 -10.81 10.55 38.18
C ALA A 755 -10.91 11.49 39.43
N LYS A 756 -10.73 12.78 39.19
CA LYS A 756 -10.61 13.81 40.25
C LYS A 756 -11.71 14.86 40.17
N GLY A 757 -12.71 14.67 39.32
CA GLY A 757 -13.87 15.51 39.17
C GLY A 757 -13.76 16.65 38.16
N ARG A 758 -12.71 16.70 37.33
CA ARG A 758 -12.50 17.71 36.29
C ARG A 758 -13.35 17.39 35.06
N ILE A 759 -14.40 18.17 34.84
CA ILE A 759 -15.21 18.12 33.62
C ILE A 759 -14.88 19.34 32.76
N GLU A 760 -14.47 19.13 31.54
CA GLU A 760 -14.13 20.18 30.58
C GLU A 760 -14.95 20.02 29.31
N LYS A 761 -15.09 21.14 28.59
CA LYS A 761 -15.59 21.17 27.22
C LYS A 761 -14.51 21.78 26.34
N HIS A 762 -14.50 21.39 25.08
CA HIS A 762 -13.62 22.01 24.09
C HIS A 762 -14.06 23.48 23.86
N ALA A 763 -13.12 24.33 23.54
CA ALA A 763 -13.35 25.70 23.09
C ALA A 763 -13.43 25.74 21.54
N ASP A 764 -14.23 26.66 21.00
CA ASP A 764 -14.34 26.89 19.55
C ASP A 764 -13.11 27.69 19.04
N THR A 765 -11.98 27.03 18.93
CA THR A 765 -10.69 27.64 18.55
C THR A 765 -10.21 27.13 17.18
N PHE A 766 -10.90 26.16 16.58
CA PHE A 766 -10.52 25.67 15.26
C PHE A 766 -10.79 26.76 14.21
N PRO A 767 -9.85 27.01 13.29
CA PRO A 767 -10.02 28.04 12.26
C PRO A 767 -11.22 27.71 11.36
N LYS A 768 -12.09 28.71 11.19
CA LYS A 768 -13.27 28.59 10.34
C LYS A 768 -12.92 28.89 8.89
N VAL A 769 -13.60 28.26 7.98
CA VAL A 769 -13.52 28.59 6.55
C VAL A 769 -13.97 30.02 6.35
N ARG A 770 -13.17 30.83 5.64
CA ARG A 770 -13.52 32.23 5.30
C ARG A 770 -14.79 32.28 4.46
N ASN A 771 -15.73 33.11 4.83
CA ASN A 771 -16.95 33.36 4.05
C ASN A 771 -16.71 34.51 3.09
N VAL A 772 -16.11 34.22 1.92
CA VAL A 772 -15.71 35.20 0.91
C VAL A 772 -16.08 34.70 -0.48
N ASN A 773 -16.30 35.67 -1.41
CA ASN A 773 -16.42 35.38 -2.83
C ASN A 773 -15.19 35.97 -3.53
N GLU A 774 -14.12 35.26 -3.51
CA GLU A 774 -12.80 35.70 -4.00
C GLU A 774 -12.14 34.65 -4.88
N THR A 775 -11.30 35.11 -5.81
CA THR A 775 -10.42 34.27 -6.63
C THR A 775 -8.97 34.58 -6.27
N HIS A 776 -8.18 33.56 -6.01
CA HIS A 776 -6.78 33.68 -5.75
C HIS A 776 -5.98 32.91 -6.83
N VAL A 777 -5.13 33.62 -7.57
CA VAL A 777 -4.30 33.05 -8.63
C VAL A 777 -2.84 33.39 -8.34
N PHE A 778 -1.97 32.40 -8.37
CA PHE A 778 -0.53 32.66 -8.35
C PHE A 778 0.21 31.72 -9.33
N LYS A 779 1.41 32.09 -9.72
CA LYS A 779 2.24 31.33 -10.65
C LYS A 779 3.52 30.87 -9.97
N GLN A 780 3.87 29.62 -10.20
CA GLN A 780 5.08 28.98 -9.69
C GLN A 780 5.80 28.29 -10.85
N LYS A 781 7.13 28.47 -10.94
CA LYS A 781 7.94 27.74 -11.92
C LYS A 781 7.90 26.26 -11.62
N MET A 782 7.66 25.42 -12.64
CA MET A 782 7.60 23.98 -12.55
C MET A 782 8.33 23.33 -13.71
N ASN A 783 8.93 22.15 -13.48
CA ASN A 783 9.58 21.38 -14.55
C ASN A 783 8.57 20.78 -15.54
N THR A 784 7.37 20.46 -15.09
CA THR A 784 6.24 20.10 -15.97
C THR A 784 5.14 21.13 -15.75
N PRO A 785 4.87 22.04 -16.72
CA PRO A 785 3.85 23.07 -16.59
C PRO A 785 2.45 22.47 -16.35
N SER A 786 1.74 22.98 -15.34
CA SER A 786 0.42 22.49 -14.98
C SER A 786 -0.37 23.55 -14.22
N ALA A 787 -1.66 23.70 -14.52
CA ALA A 787 -2.58 24.45 -13.69
C ALA A 787 -3.33 23.49 -12.74
N LEU A 788 -3.41 23.84 -11.46
CA LEU A 788 -4.20 23.15 -10.46
C LEU A 788 -5.31 24.07 -9.97
N VAL A 789 -6.54 23.68 -10.21
CA VAL A 789 -7.73 24.48 -9.91
C VAL A 789 -8.52 23.84 -8.77
N ASN A 790 -8.90 24.66 -7.77
CA ASN A 790 -9.84 24.30 -6.73
C ASN A 790 -10.94 25.35 -6.63
N ILE A 791 -12.19 24.90 -6.71
CA ILE A 791 -13.38 25.73 -6.50
C ILE A 791 -14.04 25.22 -5.23
N ILE A 792 -14.23 26.11 -4.24
CA ILE A 792 -14.77 25.76 -2.94
C ILE A 792 -16.04 26.57 -2.71
N TYR A 793 -17.13 25.86 -2.43
CA TYR A 793 -18.40 26.44 -1.98
C TYR A 793 -18.62 26.06 -0.52
N THR A 794 -19.06 27.02 0.28
CA THR A 794 -19.41 26.82 1.69
C THR A 794 -20.83 27.33 1.94
N PHE A 795 -21.59 26.60 2.74
CA PHE A 795 -22.96 26.97 3.07
C PHE A 795 -23.41 26.38 4.42
N GLN A 796 -24.51 26.92 4.96
CA GLN A 796 -25.15 26.40 6.17
C GLN A 796 -26.31 25.50 5.80
N GLU A 797 -26.25 24.25 6.24
CA GLU A 797 -27.33 23.27 6.05
C GLU A 797 -27.58 22.52 7.37
N PRO A 798 -28.84 22.17 7.67
CA PRO A 798 -29.13 21.28 8.78
C PRO A 798 -28.49 19.91 8.56
N VAL A 799 -27.73 19.43 9.55
CA VAL A 799 -27.11 18.11 9.46
C VAL A 799 -28.13 17.03 9.82
N THR A 800 -28.80 16.52 8.81
CA THR A 800 -29.77 15.42 8.92
C THR A 800 -29.38 14.32 7.94
N ALA A 801 -29.82 13.09 8.21
CA ALA A 801 -29.58 11.95 7.30
C ALA A 801 -30.13 12.20 5.87
N LYS A 802 -31.20 13.04 5.74
CA LYS A 802 -31.78 13.39 4.45
C LYS A 802 -30.86 14.35 3.67
N GLN A 803 -30.34 15.40 4.31
CA GLN A 803 -29.39 16.32 3.69
C GLN A 803 -28.06 15.64 3.34
N ASP A 804 -27.54 14.79 4.24
CA ASP A 804 -26.32 14.03 3.99
C ASP A 804 -26.47 13.12 2.76
N LEU A 805 -27.59 12.39 2.65
CA LEU A 805 -27.90 11.59 1.47
C LEU A 805 -28.07 12.46 0.20
N ALA A 806 -28.68 13.63 0.31
CA ALA A 806 -28.86 14.54 -0.82
C ALA A 806 -27.50 15.04 -1.35
N ILE A 807 -26.59 15.41 -0.46
CA ILE A 807 -25.22 15.81 -0.83
C ILE A 807 -24.44 14.65 -1.43
N ASP A 808 -24.60 13.44 -0.91
CA ASP A 808 -24.00 12.23 -1.49
C ASP A 808 -24.48 11.96 -2.92
N ILE A 809 -25.76 12.17 -3.20
CA ILE A 809 -26.31 12.06 -4.55
C ILE A 809 -25.77 13.19 -5.43
N PHE A 810 -25.79 14.43 -4.95
CA PHE A 810 -25.38 15.62 -5.70
C PHE A 810 -23.91 15.56 -6.15
N LYS A 811 -22.98 15.28 -5.23
CA LYS A 811 -21.55 15.13 -5.57
C LYS A 811 -21.31 14.06 -6.64
N ARG A 812 -22.13 13.01 -6.65
CA ARG A 812 -22.03 11.93 -7.63
C ARG A 812 -22.58 12.35 -8.98
N VAL A 813 -23.70 13.03 -9.01
CA VAL A 813 -24.29 13.59 -10.23
C VAL A 813 -23.30 14.55 -10.91
N LEU A 814 -22.67 15.45 -10.12
CA LEU A 814 -21.64 16.34 -10.64
C LEU A 814 -20.41 15.60 -11.16
N THR A 815 -19.96 14.56 -10.45
CA THR A 815 -18.81 13.76 -10.90
C THR A 815 -19.09 13.11 -12.27
N ILE A 816 -20.29 12.54 -12.46
CA ILE A 816 -20.70 11.96 -13.74
C ILE A 816 -20.74 13.04 -14.83
N ALA A 817 -21.34 14.20 -14.53
CA ALA A 817 -21.45 15.29 -15.49
C ALA A 817 -20.07 15.81 -15.94
N TYR A 818 -19.13 16.01 -15.01
CA TYR A 818 -17.77 16.49 -15.33
C TYR A 818 -16.91 15.45 -16.02
N THR A 819 -17.11 14.15 -15.75
CA THR A 819 -16.44 13.10 -16.51
C THR A 819 -16.78 13.22 -17.99
N VAL A 820 -18.04 13.45 -18.33
CA VAL A 820 -18.48 13.63 -19.73
C VAL A 820 -17.98 14.98 -20.28
N SER A 821 -18.38 16.09 -19.65
CA SER A 821 -18.22 17.42 -20.26
C SER A 821 -16.77 17.96 -20.26
N VAL A 822 -15.91 17.56 -19.31
CA VAL A 822 -14.55 18.11 -19.17
C VAL A 822 -13.49 17.10 -19.60
N ARG A 823 -13.65 15.83 -19.25
CA ARG A 823 -12.68 14.79 -19.61
C ARG A 823 -12.95 14.25 -21.03
N GLU A 824 -14.18 13.71 -21.27
CA GLU A 824 -14.47 12.98 -22.50
C GLU A 824 -14.69 13.91 -23.71
N GLU A 825 -15.42 15.04 -23.56
CA GLU A 825 -15.71 15.93 -24.66
C GLU A 825 -14.58 16.92 -24.98
N GLN A 826 -13.85 17.39 -23.96
CA GLN A 826 -12.81 18.41 -24.12
C GLN A 826 -11.39 17.83 -24.12
N GLY A 827 -11.17 16.61 -23.62
CA GLY A 827 -9.82 16.08 -23.39
C GLY A 827 -8.96 17.03 -22.56
N GLY A 828 -9.59 17.84 -21.71
CA GLY A 828 -8.96 18.96 -21.02
C GLY A 828 -8.36 18.62 -19.68
N THR A 829 -8.68 17.45 -19.13
CA THR A 829 -8.17 16.97 -17.85
C THR A 829 -8.23 15.45 -17.80
N TYR A 830 -7.34 14.85 -17.00
CA TYR A 830 -7.45 13.43 -16.66
C TYR A 830 -8.72 13.12 -15.84
N GLY A 831 -9.18 14.07 -15.01
CA GLY A 831 -10.41 13.92 -14.25
C GLY A 831 -10.73 15.12 -13.36
N VAL A 832 -12.01 15.26 -13.02
CA VAL A 832 -12.53 16.26 -12.08
C VAL A 832 -13.00 15.57 -10.81
N SER A 833 -12.43 15.96 -9.66
CA SER A 833 -12.82 15.44 -8.34
C SER A 833 -13.86 16.36 -7.71
N VAL A 834 -14.97 15.80 -7.27
CA VAL A 834 -15.99 16.51 -6.47
C VAL A 834 -16.03 15.90 -5.08
N LYS A 835 -15.74 16.70 -4.06
CA LYS A 835 -15.95 16.36 -2.64
C LYS A 835 -17.02 17.26 -2.07
N ALA A 836 -17.96 16.70 -1.35
CA ALA A 836 -18.97 17.47 -0.62
C ALA A 836 -19.35 16.69 0.64
N GLU A 837 -19.48 17.38 1.75
CA GLU A 837 -19.79 16.79 3.05
C GLU A 837 -20.56 17.76 3.94
N LEU A 838 -21.29 17.19 4.90
CA LEU A 838 -21.88 17.88 6.03
C LEU A 838 -21.12 17.51 7.31
N ASP A 839 -20.86 18.51 8.13
CA ASP A 839 -20.24 18.33 9.45
C ASP A 839 -20.99 19.21 10.48
N LYS A 840 -21.62 18.57 11.46
CA LYS A 840 -22.38 19.28 12.49
C LYS A 840 -21.50 20.09 13.44
N ASP A 841 -20.24 19.70 13.56
CA ASP A 841 -19.29 20.32 14.48
C ASP A 841 -18.50 21.46 13.78
N SER A 842 -18.68 21.62 12.47
CA SER A 842 -18.04 22.66 11.66
C SER A 842 -18.94 23.86 11.40
N ASN A 843 -18.33 25.03 11.24
CA ASN A 843 -19.02 26.23 10.79
C ASN A 843 -18.18 26.91 9.67
N PRO A 844 -18.63 26.91 8.39
CA PRO A 844 -19.94 26.44 7.91
C PRO A 844 -20.11 24.91 8.01
N SER A 845 -21.36 24.45 8.15
CA SER A 845 -21.68 23.02 8.32
C SER A 845 -21.62 22.21 7.03
N ALA A 846 -21.49 22.85 5.90
CA ALA A 846 -21.42 22.21 4.60
C ALA A 846 -20.33 22.84 3.72
N PHE A 847 -19.58 22.00 3.03
CA PHE A 847 -18.69 22.47 1.98
C PHE A 847 -18.73 21.56 0.76
N MET A 848 -18.45 22.14 -0.42
CA MET A 848 -18.21 21.40 -1.66
C MET A 848 -16.91 21.91 -2.28
N LYS A 849 -16.04 20.97 -2.66
CA LYS A 849 -14.77 21.26 -3.34
C LYS A 849 -14.73 20.54 -4.68
N ILE A 850 -14.53 21.29 -5.75
CA ILE A 850 -14.30 20.79 -7.11
C ILE A 850 -12.83 21.02 -7.43
N SER A 851 -12.12 19.96 -7.83
CA SER A 851 -10.68 20.03 -8.09
C SER A 851 -10.32 19.34 -9.39
N PHE A 852 -9.48 19.98 -10.21
CA PHE A 852 -8.92 19.35 -11.41
C PHE A 852 -7.53 19.90 -11.72
N ARG A 853 -6.77 19.15 -12.53
CA ARG A 853 -5.47 19.53 -13.05
C ARG A 853 -5.56 19.57 -14.58
N THR A 854 -4.89 20.56 -15.21
CA THR A 854 -4.96 20.74 -16.67
C THR A 854 -3.70 21.49 -17.17
N ASP A 855 -3.59 21.61 -18.48
CA ASP A 855 -2.63 22.53 -19.12
C ASP A 855 -2.88 23.98 -18.66
N PRO A 856 -1.82 24.75 -18.33
CA PRO A 856 -1.97 26.17 -17.99
C PRO A 856 -2.71 27.02 -19.03
N ASN A 857 -2.72 26.60 -20.29
CA ASN A 857 -3.41 27.34 -21.38
C ASN A 857 -4.87 26.89 -21.56
N LYS A 858 -5.34 25.88 -20.81
CA LYS A 858 -6.71 25.33 -20.96
C LYS A 858 -7.65 25.67 -19.80
N TYR A 859 -7.14 26.05 -18.62
CA TYR A 859 -8.02 26.24 -17.46
C TYR A 859 -9.10 27.31 -17.68
N ASP A 860 -8.79 28.38 -18.43
CA ASP A 860 -9.73 29.47 -18.74
C ASP A 860 -10.89 28.98 -19.63
N THR A 861 -10.67 27.97 -20.48
CA THR A 861 -11.72 27.37 -21.31
C THR A 861 -12.56 26.34 -20.57
N LEU A 862 -11.99 25.69 -19.54
CA LEU A 862 -12.67 24.65 -18.75
C LEU A 862 -13.51 25.22 -17.62
N LEU A 863 -13.10 26.32 -16.99
CA LEU A 863 -13.85 26.96 -15.90
C LEU A 863 -15.31 27.31 -16.26
N PRO A 864 -15.59 27.97 -17.43
CA PRO A 864 -16.98 28.25 -17.83
C PRO A 864 -17.84 26.98 -17.97
N ILE A 865 -17.26 25.87 -18.43
CA ILE A 865 -17.97 24.59 -18.56
C ILE A 865 -18.37 24.07 -17.18
N ILE A 866 -17.45 24.14 -16.20
CA ILE A 866 -17.70 23.71 -14.82
C ILE A 866 -18.80 24.55 -14.17
N TYR A 867 -18.72 25.89 -14.29
CA TYR A 867 -19.73 26.79 -13.73
C TYR A 867 -21.10 26.61 -14.39
N LYS A 868 -21.14 26.52 -15.72
CA LYS A 868 -22.38 26.27 -16.46
C LYS A 868 -23.04 24.97 -16.03
N GLN A 869 -22.29 23.90 -15.83
CA GLN A 869 -22.82 22.59 -15.40
C GLN A 869 -23.52 22.68 -14.04
N ILE A 870 -22.92 23.39 -13.06
CA ILE A 870 -23.55 23.64 -11.75
C ILE A 870 -24.79 24.48 -11.90
N GLU A 871 -24.74 25.55 -12.71
CA GLU A 871 -25.86 26.46 -12.94
C GLU A 871 -27.02 25.75 -13.63
N ASP A 872 -26.72 24.92 -14.63
CA ASP A 872 -27.73 24.12 -15.32
C ASP A 872 -28.44 23.15 -14.37
N ILE A 873 -27.67 22.46 -13.50
CA ILE A 873 -28.23 21.56 -12.48
C ILE A 873 -29.07 22.35 -11.45
N ALA A 874 -28.62 23.53 -11.04
CA ALA A 874 -29.34 24.36 -10.08
C ALA A 874 -30.67 24.88 -10.64
N LYS A 875 -30.69 25.25 -11.94
CA LYS A 875 -31.89 25.80 -12.59
C LYS A 875 -32.89 24.73 -13.08
N LYS A 876 -32.36 23.62 -13.65
CA LYS A 876 -33.18 22.60 -14.36
C LYS A 876 -33.34 21.31 -13.55
N GLY A 877 -32.59 21.19 -12.46
CA GLY A 877 -32.40 19.93 -11.75
C GLY A 877 -31.44 18.97 -12.49
N PRO A 878 -30.95 17.96 -11.81
CA PRO A 878 -30.09 16.95 -12.42
C PRO A 878 -30.88 16.00 -13.32
N ALA A 879 -30.23 15.47 -14.34
CA ALA A 879 -30.82 14.47 -15.22
C ALA A 879 -31.27 13.24 -14.39
N ILE A 880 -32.51 12.79 -14.63
CA ILE A 880 -33.16 11.68 -13.93
C ILE A 880 -32.28 10.41 -13.98
N GLU A 881 -31.63 10.15 -15.11
CA GLU A 881 -30.75 9.00 -15.30
C GLU A 881 -29.50 9.08 -14.40
N SER A 882 -28.91 10.26 -14.23
CA SER A 882 -27.76 10.47 -13.31
C SER A 882 -28.15 10.24 -11.84
N ILE A 883 -29.36 10.65 -11.45
CA ILE A 883 -29.91 10.35 -10.12
C ILE A 883 -30.08 8.84 -9.92
N LYS A 884 -30.63 8.13 -10.93
CA LYS A 884 -30.79 6.67 -10.86
C LYS A 884 -29.44 5.96 -10.68
N LYS A 885 -28.44 6.33 -11.48
CA LYS A 885 -27.07 5.81 -11.36
C LYS A 885 -26.49 6.07 -9.97
N ALA A 886 -26.59 7.30 -9.46
CA ALA A 886 -26.13 7.67 -8.12
C ALA A 886 -26.81 6.84 -7.03
N LYS A 887 -28.14 6.68 -7.08
CA LYS A 887 -28.91 5.87 -6.12
C LYS A 887 -28.52 4.39 -6.16
N GLU A 888 -28.34 3.79 -7.33
CA GLU A 888 -27.93 2.38 -7.43
C GLU A 888 -26.53 2.14 -6.83
N TYR A 889 -25.60 3.05 -7.05
CA TYR A 889 -24.28 2.99 -6.43
C TYR A 889 -24.36 3.13 -4.90
N LEU A 890 -25.13 4.09 -4.38
CA LEU A 890 -25.27 4.31 -2.95
C LEU A 890 -25.94 3.09 -2.27
N LYS A 891 -27.00 2.54 -2.83
CA LYS A 891 -27.63 1.31 -2.35
C LYS A 891 -26.62 0.17 -2.23
N LYS A 892 -25.77 -0.03 -3.26
CA LYS A 892 -24.72 -1.03 -3.23
C LYS A 892 -23.70 -0.72 -2.12
N SER A 893 -23.24 0.52 -2.00
CA SER A 893 -22.24 0.92 -1.00
C SER A 893 -22.75 0.73 0.43
N TYR A 894 -23.98 1.10 0.72
CA TYR A 894 -24.61 0.85 2.02
C TYR A 894 -24.76 -0.65 2.30
N HIS A 895 -25.17 -1.45 1.31
CA HIS A 895 -25.25 -2.89 1.47
C HIS A 895 -23.90 -3.57 1.74
N GLN A 896 -22.81 -3.03 1.19
CA GLN A 896 -21.46 -3.52 1.46
C GLN A 896 -20.94 -3.10 2.86
N ALA A 897 -21.43 -1.97 3.38
CA ALA A 897 -21.04 -1.46 4.68
C ALA A 897 -21.81 -2.09 5.86
N THR A 898 -23.01 -2.64 5.60
CA THR A 898 -23.85 -3.38 6.58
C THR A 898 -23.67 -4.88 6.47
#